data_c9f9e84af1f708e71d268041f50d5b13
#
_entry.id   c9f9e84af1f708e71d268041f50d5b13
#
_cell.length_a   1.000
_cell.length_b   1.000
_cell.length_c   1.000
_cell.angle_alpha   90.00
_cell.angle_beta   90.00
_cell.angle_gamma   90.00
#
_symmetry.space_group_name_H-M   'P 1'
#
loop_
_entity.id
_entity.type
_entity.pdbx_description
1 polymer ?
#
loop_
_entity_poly.entity_id
_entity_poly.type
_entity_poly.pdbx_seq_one_letter_code
_entity_poly.pdbx_strand_id
1 'polypeptide(L)'
;MSQHTNNQAAFIWSLADLLRGDFKQSQFGRIILPFTLLRRLECVLAPTKEAVLTQYDSLQTMNFSQEAQEKMLLRAAGNLSFFNTSKMDLSKLGEKDIAANLESYILAFSKDARDIFDYFKFSEFIGQLNDANLLYKIIQKVRQTDLSPETISNHDMGAIFEELIRRFAESSNETAGEHFTPRDIVRLTTSLVFMEDDDALSKAGIIRTIYDPTAGTGGFLSAGMEYVFELNPQAVIRAFGQELNPESYAICKADMLIKGQEVQNIKLGNTLSNDQLYADKFDYMLSNPPFGVDWKKIEGDIKDEHAIKGFDGRFGAGLPRVSDGSLLFLLHLISKLRDAKDGGARIGIILNGSPLFTGGAGSGESEIRRYILETDLLEAIVALPTDMFYNTGISTYIWILSNKKAGERKGKVQLINAVNLCGKMRKSLGSKRNEMDENDISTVTRTFGAFDIVDARELDKPAEQKSNRGRQSANPKNEIAKTFASNIFHTHEFGYRRITIERPLRESYQFSDERIAECRFATGALNAAMKSIYGVFGEDLSDHADIRAYLKLQFADLKEKQIKDLLEPKLWEDQKIMLAKATALQNVIGVAQYDDMNGFDDALKVACKKADIVLDAKEKKQIKDAVSWRNPLAEKVIKKIHKTPAKPLYGLFEGEWRGD
;
A
#
# COMPACT_ATOMS: atom_id res chain seq x y z
N MET A 1 -15.79 13.61 14.04
CA MET A 1 -17.18 13.91 13.62
C MET A 1 -17.94 14.58 14.75
N SER A 2 -18.71 15.62 14.44
CA SER A 2 -19.62 16.22 15.41
C SER A 2 -20.71 15.22 15.81
N GLN A 3 -21.33 15.42 16.98
CA GLN A 3 -22.44 14.57 17.43
C GLN A 3 -23.63 14.63 16.45
N HIS A 4 -23.79 15.76 15.79
CA HIS A 4 -24.83 15.99 14.78
C HIS A 4 -24.56 15.15 13.51
N THR A 5 -23.36 15.15 12.99
CA THR A 5 -22.94 14.35 11.82
C THR A 5 -23.13 12.85 12.06
N ASN A 6 -22.80 12.36 13.27
CA ASN A 6 -23.02 10.96 13.65
C ASN A 6 -24.50 10.58 13.69
N ASN A 7 -25.37 11.50 14.14
CA ASN A 7 -26.81 11.27 14.17
C ASN A 7 -27.39 11.17 12.75
N GLN A 8 -26.94 12.02 11.83
CA GLN A 8 -27.37 11.97 10.43
C GLN A 8 -26.91 10.71 9.73
N ALA A 9 -25.64 10.30 9.91
CA ALA A 9 -25.14 9.04 9.39
C ALA A 9 -25.92 7.83 9.95
N ALA A 10 -26.27 7.83 11.24
CA ALA A 10 -27.07 6.78 11.85
C ALA A 10 -28.51 6.76 11.31
N PHE A 11 -29.11 7.92 11.05
CA PHE A 11 -30.42 8.01 10.45
C PHE A 11 -30.44 7.47 9.02
N ILE A 12 -29.47 7.90 8.19
CA ILE A 12 -29.32 7.39 6.82
C ILE A 12 -29.06 5.89 6.83
N TRP A 13 -28.21 5.41 7.74
CA TRP A 13 -27.98 3.98 7.91
C TRP A 13 -29.26 3.20 8.23
N SER A 14 -30.21 3.81 8.92
CA SER A 14 -31.50 3.16 9.23
C SER A 14 -32.36 2.85 7.99
N LEU A 15 -31.98 3.35 6.80
CA LEU A 15 -32.55 2.91 5.52
C LEU A 15 -32.19 1.44 5.21
N ALA A 16 -31.03 0.98 5.69
CA ALA A 16 -30.63 -0.40 5.54
C ALA A 16 -31.61 -1.39 6.20
N ASP A 17 -32.29 -0.97 7.26
CA ASP A 17 -33.31 -1.80 7.92
C ASP A 17 -34.54 -2.03 7.04
N LEU A 18 -34.86 -1.08 6.16
CA LEU A 18 -35.94 -1.21 5.17
C LEU A 18 -35.58 -2.19 4.03
N LEU A 19 -34.29 -2.35 3.76
CA LEU A 19 -33.78 -3.20 2.66
C LEU A 19 -33.59 -4.66 3.09
N ARG A 20 -33.59 -4.92 4.40
CA ARG A 20 -33.38 -6.28 4.93
C ARG A 20 -34.45 -7.24 4.49
N GLY A 21 -34.03 -8.38 3.95
CA GLY A 21 -34.91 -9.43 3.47
C GLY A 21 -35.17 -9.38 1.96
N ASP A 22 -35.22 -8.20 1.37
CA ASP A 22 -35.44 -8.00 -0.07
C ASP A 22 -34.14 -7.82 -0.86
N PHE A 23 -33.11 -7.25 -0.24
CA PHE A 23 -31.81 -6.98 -0.88
C PHE A 23 -30.66 -7.61 -0.11
N LYS A 24 -29.59 -7.98 -0.85
CA LYS A 24 -28.34 -8.43 -0.24
C LYS A 24 -27.61 -7.26 0.40
N GLN A 25 -26.90 -7.51 1.49
CA GLN A 25 -26.14 -6.46 2.19
C GLN A 25 -25.11 -5.76 1.28
N SER A 26 -24.50 -6.47 0.32
CA SER A 26 -23.61 -5.91 -0.69
C SER A 26 -24.27 -4.93 -1.67
N GLN A 27 -25.61 -4.87 -1.72
CA GLN A 27 -26.36 -3.93 -2.57
C GLN A 27 -26.76 -2.66 -1.82
N PHE A 28 -26.69 -2.66 -0.48
CA PHE A 28 -27.17 -1.51 0.33
C PHE A 28 -26.47 -0.21 -0.03
N GLY A 29 -25.15 -0.24 -0.23
CA GLY A 29 -24.38 0.92 -0.64
C GLY A 29 -24.89 1.52 -1.96
N ARG A 30 -25.12 0.67 -2.96
CA ARG A 30 -25.60 1.07 -4.30
C ARG A 30 -27.01 1.65 -4.31
N ILE A 31 -27.77 1.43 -3.26
CA ILE A 31 -29.13 1.98 -3.09
C ILE A 31 -29.06 3.25 -2.22
N ILE A 32 -28.46 3.18 -1.05
CA ILE A 32 -28.53 4.25 -0.07
C ILE A 32 -27.67 5.45 -0.45
N LEU A 33 -26.48 5.23 -1.01
CA LEU A 33 -25.58 6.32 -1.39
C LEU A 33 -26.19 7.26 -2.45
N PRO A 34 -26.74 6.76 -3.58
CA PRO A 34 -27.36 7.64 -4.57
C PRO A 34 -28.61 8.35 -4.05
N PHE A 35 -29.41 7.75 -3.16
CA PHE A 35 -30.50 8.48 -2.50
C PHE A 35 -30.00 9.59 -1.58
N THR A 36 -28.94 9.33 -0.83
CA THR A 36 -28.29 10.33 0.03
C THR A 36 -27.73 11.50 -0.81
N LEU A 37 -27.08 11.16 -1.92
CA LEU A 37 -26.57 12.14 -2.86
C LEU A 37 -27.70 12.96 -3.48
N LEU A 38 -28.75 12.29 -3.99
CA LEU A 38 -29.91 12.97 -4.58
C LEU A 38 -30.52 13.99 -3.60
N ARG A 39 -30.68 13.60 -2.33
CA ARG A 39 -31.15 14.50 -1.28
C ARG A 39 -30.21 15.69 -1.05
N ARG A 40 -28.89 15.44 -1.03
CA ARG A 40 -27.90 16.53 -0.91
C ARG A 40 -28.01 17.52 -2.07
N LEU A 41 -28.03 17.02 -3.32
CA LEU A 41 -28.13 17.87 -4.50
C LEU A 41 -29.45 18.68 -4.51
N GLU A 42 -30.56 18.05 -4.12
CA GLU A 42 -31.84 18.73 -3.96
C GLU A 42 -31.77 19.86 -2.92
N CYS A 43 -31.18 19.62 -1.74
CA CYS A 43 -31.03 20.63 -0.70
C CYS A 43 -30.13 21.79 -1.15
N VAL A 44 -29.04 21.51 -1.85
CA VAL A 44 -28.13 22.53 -2.39
C VAL A 44 -28.83 23.41 -3.43
N LEU A 45 -29.71 22.85 -4.27
CA LEU A 45 -30.46 23.59 -5.30
C LEU A 45 -31.70 24.29 -4.76
N ALA A 46 -32.19 23.94 -3.58
CA ALA A 46 -33.48 24.47 -3.05
C ALA A 46 -33.59 25.99 -3.08
N PRO A 47 -32.55 26.77 -2.71
CA PRO A 47 -32.65 28.24 -2.73
C PRO A 47 -32.79 28.85 -4.13
N THR A 48 -32.32 28.17 -5.16
CA THR A 48 -32.26 28.69 -6.53
C THR A 48 -33.25 28.02 -7.48
N LYS A 49 -34.02 27.05 -6.99
CA LYS A 49 -34.92 26.21 -7.83
C LYS A 49 -35.91 27.03 -8.64
N GLU A 50 -36.57 28.00 -8.01
CA GLU A 50 -37.56 28.87 -8.68
C GLU A 50 -36.92 29.72 -9.78
N ALA A 51 -35.73 30.24 -9.58
CA ALA A 51 -34.97 30.99 -10.59
C ALA A 51 -34.60 30.10 -11.79
N VAL A 52 -34.17 28.87 -11.54
CA VAL A 52 -33.86 27.91 -12.60
C VAL A 52 -35.09 27.54 -13.42
N LEU A 53 -36.24 27.30 -12.75
CA LEU A 53 -37.50 26.98 -13.45
C LEU A 53 -37.98 28.12 -14.31
N THR A 54 -37.97 29.37 -13.77
CA THR A 54 -38.32 30.56 -14.52
C THR A 54 -37.45 30.76 -15.75
N GLN A 55 -36.14 30.60 -15.56
CA GLN A 55 -35.19 30.69 -16.68
C GLN A 55 -35.44 29.57 -17.73
N TYR A 56 -35.68 28.34 -17.26
CA TYR A 56 -35.96 27.21 -18.13
C TYR A 56 -37.23 27.42 -18.95
N ASP A 57 -38.34 27.84 -18.34
CA ASP A 57 -39.59 28.11 -19.03
C ASP A 57 -39.41 29.23 -20.08
N SER A 58 -38.61 30.26 -19.79
CA SER A 58 -38.30 31.35 -20.76
C SER A 58 -37.47 30.85 -21.95
N LEU A 59 -36.54 29.91 -21.74
CA LEU A 59 -35.69 29.37 -22.78
C LEU A 59 -36.45 28.46 -23.76
N GLN A 60 -37.56 27.88 -23.38
CA GLN A 60 -38.41 27.02 -24.26
C GLN A 60 -38.95 27.84 -25.46
N THR A 61 -39.11 29.13 -25.30
CA THR A 61 -39.60 30.03 -26.36
C THR A 61 -38.49 30.67 -27.20
N MET A 62 -37.22 30.42 -26.88
CA MET A 62 -36.07 31.03 -27.50
C MET A 62 -35.22 29.99 -28.24
N ASN A 63 -34.67 30.36 -29.38
CA ASN A 63 -33.85 29.47 -30.18
C ASN A 63 -32.33 29.67 -29.87
N PHE A 64 -31.92 29.25 -28.67
CA PHE A 64 -30.50 29.24 -28.24
C PHE A 64 -29.88 27.86 -28.44
N SER A 65 -28.55 27.82 -28.65
CA SER A 65 -27.81 26.58 -28.65
C SER A 65 -27.89 25.92 -27.25
N GLN A 66 -27.80 24.59 -27.20
CA GLN A 66 -27.83 23.82 -25.94
C GLN A 66 -26.78 24.33 -24.94
N GLU A 67 -25.56 24.64 -25.43
CA GLU A 67 -24.48 25.19 -24.59
C GLU A 67 -24.82 26.56 -24.00
N ALA A 68 -25.47 27.43 -24.77
CA ALA A 68 -25.92 28.74 -24.28
C ALA A 68 -27.03 28.62 -23.24
N GLN A 69 -28.00 27.70 -23.47
CA GLN A 69 -29.05 27.39 -22.50
C GLN A 69 -28.48 26.88 -21.18
N GLU A 70 -27.53 25.94 -21.23
CA GLU A 70 -26.87 25.38 -20.08
C GLU A 70 -26.14 26.45 -19.25
N LYS A 71 -25.37 27.33 -19.90
CA LYS A 71 -24.71 28.47 -19.24
C LYS A 71 -25.69 29.42 -18.55
N MET A 72 -26.86 29.67 -19.15
CA MET A 72 -27.90 30.49 -18.54
C MET A 72 -28.54 29.82 -17.34
N LEU A 73 -28.79 28.52 -17.40
CA LEU A 73 -29.36 27.75 -16.30
C LEU A 73 -28.36 27.63 -15.13
N LEU A 74 -27.08 27.45 -15.37
CA LEU A 74 -26.03 27.47 -14.35
C LEU A 74 -25.97 28.83 -13.64
N ARG A 75 -26.11 29.94 -14.37
CA ARG A 75 -26.21 31.29 -13.76
C ARG A 75 -27.46 31.44 -12.88
N ALA A 76 -28.60 30.96 -13.35
CA ALA A 76 -29.86 30.97 -12.59
C ALA A 76 -29.75 30.07 -11.33
N ALA A 77 -28.96 29.03 -11.36
CA ALA A 77 -28.63 28.18 -10.22
C ALA A 77 -27.64 28.83 -9.22
N GLY A 78 -27.35 30.13 -9.33
CA GLY A 78 -26.44 30.84 -8.42
C GLY A 78 -24.96 30.55 -8.72
N ASN A 79 -24.61 30.27 -9.97
CA ASN A 79 -23.28 29.84 -10.44
C ASN A 79 -22.81 28.50 -9.84
N LEU A 80 -23.75 27.66 -9.41
CA LEU A 80 -23.43 26.26 -9.11
C LEU A 80 -23.03 25.53 -10.41
N SER A 81 -22.28 24.46 -10.30
CA SER A 81 -21.84 23.64 -11.44
C SER A 81 -22.94 22.71 -11.97
N PHE A 82 -24.16 22.77 -11.42
CA PHE A 82 -25.29 21.93 -11.80
C PHE A 82 -26.62 22.62 -11.53
N PHE A 83 -27.66 22.12 -12.17
CA PHE A 83 -29.05 22.56 -12.00
C PHE A 83 -30.01 21.40 -12.18
N ASN A 84 -31.30 21.63 -11.88
CA ASN A 84 -32.39 20.71 -12.19
C ASN A 84 -33.60 21.48 -12.72
N THR A 85 -34.12 21.07 -13.89
CA THR A 85 -35.22 21.73 -14.58
C THR A 85 -36.59 21.14 -14.28
N SER A 86 -36.69 20.14 -13.38
CA SER A 86 -37.97 19.52 -12.99
C SER A 86 -38.73 20.38 -11.99
N LYS A 87 -40.04 20.49 -12.19
CA LYS A 87 -40.97 21.04 -11.17
C LYS A 87 -41.15 20.09 -9.98
N MET A 88 -40.70 18.85 -10.10
CA MET A 88 -40.75 17.84 -9.03
C MET A 88 -39.62 18.07 -8.03
N ASP A 89 -39.80 17.49 -6.86
CA ASP A 89 -38.81 17.26 -5.82
C ASP A 89 -39.22 15.99 -5.06
N LEU A 90 -38.40 15.51 -4.15
CA LEU A 90 -38.67 14.28 -3.40
C LEU A 90 -40.01 14.33 -2.60
N SER A 91 -40.54 15.52 -2.35
CA SER A 91 -41.83 15.69 -1.70
C SER A 91 -43.04 15.63 -2.65
N LYS A 92 -42.81 15.82 -3.97
CA LYS A 92 -43.87 15.97 -5.00
C LYS A 92 -43.91 14.76 -5.95
N LEU A 93 -43.16 13.70 -5.70
CA LEU A 93 -43.15 12.52 -6.58
C LEU A 93 -44.45 11.70 -6.58
N GLY A 94 -45.29 11.87 -5.52
CA GLY A 94 -46.55 11.13 -5.39
C GLY A 94 -46.38 9.65 -5.04
N GLU A 95 -47.46 8.94 -4.91
CA GLU A 95 -47.46 7.47 -4.69
C GLU A 95 -47.67 6.69 -5.99
N LYS A 96 -48.40 7.29 -6.93
CA LYS A 96 -48.62 6.70 -8.25
C LYS A 96 -47.46 7.02 -9.18
N ASP A 97 -47.05 6.03 -9.95
CA ASP A 97 -45.99 6.15 -10.95
C ASP A 97 -44.66 6.67 -10.37
N ILE A 98 -44.40 6.42 -9.08
CA ILE A 98 -43.29 6.98 -8.32
C ILE A 98 -41.93 6.66 -8.94
N ALA A 99 -41.75 5.47 -9.54
CA ALA A 99 -40.50 5.11 -10.22
C ALA A 99 -40.27 6.00 -11.45
N ALA A 100 -41.28 6.14 -12.31
CA ALA A 100 -41.18 7.00 -13.50
C ALA A 100 -41.00 8.48 -13.15
N ASN A 101 -41.66 8.95 -12.09
CA ASN A 101 -41.51 10.32 -11.60
C ASN A 101 -40.09 10.58 -11.06
N LEU A 102 -39.51 9.63 -10.31
CA LEU A 102 -38.16 9.73 -9.79
C LEU A 102 -37.13 9.70 -10.92
N GLU A 103 -37.30 8.81 -11.90
CA GLU A 103 -36.42 8.78 -13.09
C GLU A 103 -36.51 10.07 -13.87
N SER A 104 -37.71 10.61 -14.10
CA SER A 104 -37.91 11.90 -14.76
C SER A 104 -37.24 13.05 -13.97
N TYR A 105 -37.32 13.03 -12.65
CA TYR A 105 -36.64 13.98 -11.79
C TYR A 105 -35.14 13.92 -11.93
N ILE A 106 -34.54 12.72 -11.98
CA ILE A 106 -33.10 12.50 -12.15
C ILE A 106 -32.67 12.95 -13.55
N LEU A 107 -33.42 12.63 -14.58
CA LEU A 107 -33.15 13.03 -15.96
C LEU A 107 -33.16 14.56 -16.17
N ALA A 108 -33.83 15.30 -15.32
CA ALA A 108 -33.90 16.76 -15.38
C ALA A 108 -32.67 17.47 -14.78
N PHE A 109 -31.75 16.75 -14.16
CA PHE A 109 -30.45 17.31 -13.74
C PHE A 109 -29.57 17.62 -14.99
N SER A 110 -28.71 18.60 -14.84
CA SER A 110 -27.62 18.85 -15.79
C SER A 110 -26.81 17.56 -16.02
N LYS A 111 -26.21 17.44 -17.22
CA LYS A 111 -25.55 16.23 -17.65
C LYS A 111 -24.57 15.68 -16.62
N ASP A 112 -23.65 16.52 -16.12
CA ASP A 112 -22.61 16.10 -15.18
C ASP A 112 -23.18 15.57 -13.85
N ALA A 113 -24.28 16.15 -13.36
CA ALA A 113 -24.94 15.67 -12.16
C ALA A 113 -25.73 14.37 -12.40
N ARG A 114 -26.37 14.25 -13.57
CA ARG A 114 -27.12 13.06 -13.95
C ARG A 114 -26.23 11.86 -14.15
N ASP A 115 -25.10 12.03 -14.86
CA ASP A 115 -24.16 10.96 -15.16
C ASP A 115 -23.63 10.27 -13.87
N ILE A 116 -23.60 10.97 -12.74
CA ILE A 116 -23.21 10.40 -11.45
C ILE A 116 -24.13 9.23 -11.05
N PHE A 117 -25.43 9.33 -11.28
CA PHE A 117 -26.39 8.27 -10.94
C PHE A 117 -26.24 7.02 -11.82
N ASP A 118 -25.75 7.20 -13.06
CA ASP A 118 -25.51 6.08 -13.97
C ASP A 118 -24.37 5.18 -13.46
N TYR A 119 -23.34 5.74 -12.82
CA TYR A 119 -22.24 4.95 -12.23
C TYR A 119 -22.70 4.07 -11.05
N PHE A 120 -23.77 4.48 -10.35
CA PHE A 120 -24.41 3.64 -9.34
C PHE A 120 -25.38 2.59 -9.93
N LYS A 121 -25.65 2.65 -11.26
CA LYS A 121 -26.73 1.88 -11.90
C LYS A 121 -28.08 2.11 -11.21
N PHE A 122 -28.35 3.36 -10.85
CA PHE A 122 -29.42 3.68 -9.93
C PHE A 122 -30.80 3.38 -10.51
N SER A 123 -31.03 3.52 -11.83
CA SER A 123 -32.28 3.16 -12.50
C SER A 123 -32.67 1.68 -12.31
N GLU A 124 -31.66 0.78 -12.34
CA GLU A 124 -31.91 -0.65 -12.08
C GLU A 124 -32.46 -0.87 -10.66
N PHE A 125 -31.91 -0.17 -9.67
CA PHE A 125 -32.36 -0.26 -8.29
C PHE A 125 -33.70 0.44 -8.04
N ILE A 126 -34.00 1.53 -8.74
CA ILE A 126 -35.34 2.15 -8.70
C ILE A 126 -36.42 1.15 -9.11
N GLY A 127 -36.21 0.41 -10.20
CA GLY A 127 -37.13 -0.64 -10.65
C GLY A 127 -37.28 -1.74 -9.59
N GLN A 128 -36.17 -2.30 -9.09
CA GLN A 128 -36.22 -3.37 -8.08
C GLN A 128 -36.91 -2.93 -6.77
N LEU A 129 -36.68 -1.69 -6.33
CA LEU A 129 -37.32 -1.13 -5.14
C LEU A 129 -38.82 -0.90 -5.34
N ASN A 130 -39.25 -0.53 -6.55
CA ASN A 130 -40.64 -0.36 -6.93
C ASN A 130 -41.36 -1.70 -6.90
N ASP A 131 -40.74 -2.72 -7.49
CA ASP A 131 -41.29 -4.09 -7.52
C ASP A 131 -41.42 -4.69 -6.10
N ALA A 132 -40.49 -4.37 -5.22
CA ALA A 132 -40.54 -4.75 -3.80
C ALA A 132 -41.46 -3.88 -2.93
N ASN A 133 -42.15 -2.88 -3.50
CA ASN A 133 -42.99 -1.90 -2.76
C ASN A 133 -42.23 -1.13 -1.66
N LEU A 134 -40.95 -0.92 -1.83
CA LEU A 134 -40.07 -0.20 -0.89
C LEU A 134 -39.75 1.22 -1.33
N LEU A 135 -39.85 1.53 -2.61
CA LEU A 135 -39.41 2.80 -3.20
C LEU A 135 -40.04 4.02 -2.49
N TYR A 136 -41.37 4.01 -2.32
CA TYR A 136 -42.07 5.09 -1.62
C TYR A 136 -41.59 5.28 -0.19
N LYS A 137 -41.42 4.19 0.56
CA LYS A 137 -40.98 4.22 1.96
C LYS A 137 -39.59 4.79 2.10
N ILE A 138 -38.69 4.44 1.19
CA ILE A 138 -37.30 4.96 1.18
C ILE A 138 -37.31 6.44 0.87
N ILE A 139 -38.03 6.88 -0.16
CA ILE A 139 -38.14 8.30 -0.51
C ILE A 139 -38.71 9.12 0.65
N GLN A 140 -39.77 8.62 1.29
CA GLN A 140 -40.37 9.29 2.46
C GLN A 140 -39.37 9.45 3.61
N LYS A 141 -38.50 8.47 3.82
CA LYS A 141 -37.49 8.51 4.87
C LYS A 141 -36.32 9.42 4.49
N VAL A 142 -35.85 9.36 3.25
CA VAL A 142 -34.75 10.21 2.75
C VAL A 142 -35.11 11.69 2.78
N ARG A 143 -36.31 12.07 2.35
CA ARG A 143 -36.77 13.47 2.35
C ARG A 143 -36.83 14.12 3.74
N GLN A 144 -36.97 13.31 4.81
CA GLN A 144 -37.00 13.81 6.20
C GLN A 144 -35.62 14.22 6.69
N THR A 145 -34.55 13.84 5.95
CA THR A 145 -33.19 14.18 6.32
C THR A 145 -32.87 15.57 5.77
N ASP A 146 -32.48 16.49 6.65
CA ASP A 146 -31.96 17.79 6.24
C ASP A 146 -30.45 17.67 5.94
N LEU A 147 -30.11 17.73 4.68
CA LEU A 147 -28.74 17.72 4.18
C LEU A 147 -28.41 19.08 3.51
N SER A 148 -29.02 20.17 3.94
CA SER A 148 -28.71 21.50 3.44
C SER A 148 -27.31 21.96 3.84
N PRO A 149 -26.67 22.85 3.06
CA PRO A 149 -25.34 23.41 3.40
C PRO A 149 -25.31 24.14 4.75
N GLU A 150 -26.44 24.70 5.17
CA GLU A 150 -26.60 25.38 6.45
C GLU A 150 -26.56 24.43 7.65
N THR A 151 -27.09 23.21 7.46
CA THR A 151 -27.15 22.18 8.51
C THR A 151 -25.90 21.28 8.49
N ILE A 152 -25.44 20.91 7.30
CA ILE A 152 -24.30 20.00 7.07
C ILE A 152 -23.34 20.65 6.09
N SER A 153 -22.16 21.03 6.57
CA SER A 153 -21.10 21.56 5.69
C SER A 153 -20.67 20.54 4.62
N ASN A 154 -20.04 21.00 3.54
CA ASN A 154 -19.49 20.10 2.54
C ASN A 154 -18.44 19.15 3.12
N HIS A 155 -17.65 19.63 4.10
CA HIS A 155 -16.71 18.82 4.85
C HIS A 155 -17.41 17.68 5.63
N ASP A 156 -18.48 18.02 6.38
CA ASP A 156 -19.25 17.04 7.15
C ASP A 156 -20.00 16.06 6.25
N MET A 157 -20.44 16.50 5.06
CA MET A 157 -21.08 15.61 4.09
C MET A 157 -20.12 14.54 3.60
N GLY A 158 -18.85 14.90 3.35
CA GLY A 158 -17.79 13.94 3.08
C GLY A 158 -17.67 12.89 4.20
N ALA A 159 -17.70 13.32 5.47
CA ALA A 159 -17.67 12.43 6.63
C ALA A 159 -18.86 11.47 6.69
N ILE A 160 -20.04 11.92 6.32
CA ILE A 160 -21.22 11.07 6.27
C ILE A 160 -21.06 9.99 5.21
N PHE A 161 -20.60 10.34 4.01
CA PHE A 161 -20.34 9.37 2.96
C PHE A 161 -19.29 8.34 3.39
N GLU A 162 -18.17 8.76 3.95
CA GLU A 162 -17.13 7.86 4.46
C GLU A 162 -17.68 6.86 5.48
N GLU A 163 -18.45 7.35 6.46
CA GLU A 163 -19.06 6.49 7.49
C GLU A 163 -20.07 5.50 6.91
N LEU A 164 -20.89 5.93 5.94
CA LEU A 164 -21.83 5.05 5.26
C LEU A 164 -21.13 3.94 4.49
N ILE A 165 -20.15 4.30 3.68
CA ILE A 165 -19.41 3.32 2.88
C ILE A 165 -18.66 2.35 3.80
N ARG A 166 -18.02 2.84 4.87
CA ARG A 166 -17.40 1.97 5.88
C ARG A 166 -18.39 0.94 6.44
N ARG A 167 -19.59 1.38 6.83
CA ARG A 167 -20.62 0.47 7.36
C ARG A 167 -21.10 -0.55 6.31
N PHE A 168 -21.28 -0.12 5.06
CA PHE A 168 -21.72 -1.02 4.00
C PHE A 168 -20.69 -2.12 3.75
N ALA A 169 -19.46 -1.78 3.79
CA ALA A 169 -18.41 -2.72 3.56
C ALA A 169 -18.15 -3.67 4.74
N GLU A 170 -18.24 -3.19 5.98
CA GLU A 170 -18.25 -4.08 7.15
C GLU A 170 -19.42 -5.08 7.10
N SER A 171 -20.56 -4.63 6.56
CA SER A 171 -21.77 -5.48 6.45
C SER A 171 -21.69 -6.50 5.34
N SER A 172 -20.95 -6.23 4.26
CA SER A 172 -20.83 -7.09 3.07
C SER A 172 -19.66 -8.07 3.11
N ASN A 173 -18.79 -8.04 4.14
CA ASN A 173 -17.50 -8.73 4.18
C ASN A 173 -16.59 -8.41 2.98
N GLU A 174 -16.82 -7.30 2.32
CA GLU A 174 -15.94 -6.81 1.26
C GLU A 174 -14.78 -6.02 1.87
N THR A 175 -13.65 -5.98 1.18
CA THR A 175 -12.42 -5.25 1.60
C THR A 175 -12.59 -3.73 1.51
N ALA A 176 -13.53 -3.20 2.27
CA ALA A 176 -13.97 -1.81 2.22
C ALA A 176 -12.93 -0.78 2.59
N GLY A 177 -11.97 -1.18 3.37
CA GLY A 177 -10.93 -0.26 3.83
C GLY A 177 -9.94 0.16 2.76
N GLU A 178 -9.99 -0.44 1.56
CA GLU A 178 -9.09 -0.10 0.45
C GLU A 178 -9.41 1.27 -0.17
N HIS A 179 -10.58 1.83 0.11
CA HIS A 179 -11.05 3.07 -0.54
C HIS A 179 -11.06 4.31 0.36
N PHE A 180 -10.62 4.18 1.64
CA PHE A 180 -10.72 5.28 2.59
C PHE A 180 -9.43 5.55 3.35
N THR A 181 -8.99 6.79 3.30
CA THR A 181 -7.92 7.31 4.15
C THR A 181 -8.54 7.97 5.39
N PRO A 182 -8.17 7.56 6.60
CA PRO A 182 -8.66 8.19 7.83
C PRO A 182 -8.34 9.68 7.88
N ARG A 183 -9.26 10.49 8.42
CA ARG A 183 -9.19 11.95 8.39
C ARG A 183 -7.98 12.53 9.11
N ASP A 184 -7.59 11.93 10.22
CA ASP A 184 -6.38 12.31 10.95
C ASP A 184 -5.13 12.16 10.06
N ILE A 185 -5.06 11.10 9.28
CA ILE A 185 -3.98 10.86 8.32
C ILE A 185 -4.07 11.79 7.11
N VAL A 186 -5.28 12.03 6.60
CA VAL A 186 -5.51 13.01 5.52
C VAL A 186 -5.01 14.38 5.95
N ARG A 187 -5.39 14.87 7.15
CA ARG A 187 -4.96 16.16 7.69
C ARG A 187 -3.45 16.25 7.87
N LEU A 188 -2.84 15.22 8.49
CA LEU A 188 -1.39 15.18 8.68
C LEU A 188 -0.68 15.25 7.33
N THR A 189 -1.06 14.39 6.37
CA THR A 189 -0.40 14.33 5.05
C THR A 189 -0.58 15.65 4.29
N THR A 190 -1.78 16.23 4.31
CA THR A 190 -2.06 17.52 3.68
C THR A 190 -1.21 18.63 4.31
N SER A 191 -1.17 18.72 5.63
CA SER A 191 -0.35 19.73 6.32
C SER A 191 1.14 19.61 5.95
N LEU A 192 1.70 18.40 5.94
CA LEU A 192 3.11 18.17 5.58
C LEU A 192 3.43 18.55 4.12
N VAL A 193 2.46 18.42 3.21
CA VAL A 193 2.65 18.76 1.80
C VAL A 193 2.56 20.25 1.56
N PHE A 194 1.63 20.94 2.22
CA PHE A 194 1.32 22.35 1.92
C PHE A 194 2.11 23.36 2.74
N MET A 195 2.43 23.06 4.02
CA MET A 195 2.97 24.04 4.98
C MET A 195 4.28 24.73 4.54
N GLU A 196 5.12 24.08 3.77
CA GLU A 196 6.36 24.69 3.24
C GLU A 196 6.09 25.77 2.18
N ASP A 197 4.85 25.86 1.70
CA ASP A 197 4.41 26.81 0.67
C ASP A 197 3.39 27.84 1.19
N ASP A 198 3.15 27.93 2.50
CA ASP A 198 2.16 28.82 3.10
C ASP A 198 2.32 30.29 2.66
N ASP A 199 3.55 30.78 2.60
CA ASP A 199 3.85 32.12 2.11
C ASP A 199 3.48 32.33 0.65
N ALA A 200 3.66 31.29 -0.17
CA ALA A 200 3.29 31.32 -1.59
C ALA A 200 1.77 31.22 -1.77
N LEU A 201 1.11 30.39 -0.97
CA LEU A 201 -0.33 30.14 -1.03
C LEU A 201 -1.16 31.34 -0.54
N SER A 202 -0.60 32.14 0.36
CA SER A 202 -1.25 33.35 0.89
C SER A 202 -1.28 34.53 -0.09
N LYS A 203 -0.60 34.43 -1.26
CA LYS A 203 -0.52 35.53 -2.22
C LYS A 203 -1.84 35.70 -2.99
N ALA A 204 -2.20 36.96 -3.28
CA ALA A 204 -3.37 37.25 -4.09
C ALA A 204 -3.23 36.71 -5.51
N GLY A 205 -4.34 36.20 -6.06
CA GLY A 205 -4.42 35.69 -7.44
C GLY A 205 -3.69 34.37 -7.68
N ILE A 206 -3.35 33.63 -6.64
CA ILE A 206 -2.69 32.34 -6.79
C ILE A 206 -3.62 31.30 -7.42
N ILE A 207 -3.09 30.56 -8.38
CA ILE A 207 -3.74 29.40 -9.00
C ILE A 207 -2.86 28.18 -8.79
N ARG A 208 -3.41 27.10 -8.24
CA ARG A 208 -2.71 25.83 -7.99
C ARG A 208 -3.57 24.63 -8.34
N THR A 209 -2.89 23.55 -8.63
CA THR A 209 -3.48 22.25 -8.96
C THR A 209 -3.19 21.24 -7.86
N ILE A 210 -4.21 20.43 -7.52
CA ILE A 210 -4.09 19.30 -6.60
C ILE A 210 -4.47 18.05 -7.37
N TYR A 211 -3.70 16.96 -7.22
CA TYR A 211 -3.93 15.70 -7.91
C TYR A 211 -3.88 14.51 -6.95
N ASP A 212 -4.83 13.59 -7.12
CA ASP A 212 -4.84 12.29 -6.47
C ASP A 212 -5.07 11.17 -7.51
N PRO A 213 -4.07 10.31 -7.80
CA PRO A 213 -4.18 9.21 -8.76
C PRO A 213 -5.01 8.03 -8.25
N THR A 214 -5.41 8.03 -6.97
CA THR A 214 -6.20 7.01 -6.28
C THR A 214 -7.28 7.69 -5.46
N ALA A 215 -8.06 8.55 -6.14
CA ALA A 215 -8.88 9.60 -5.51
C ALA A 215 -9.88 9.09 -4.46
N GLY A 216 -10.28 7.81 -4.54
CA GLY A 216 -11.31 7.28 -3.65
C GLY A 216 -12.56 8.14 -3.72
N THR A 217 -13.02 8.64 -2.59
CA THR A 217 -14.15 9.58 -2.49
C THR A 217 -13.73 11.06 -2.55
N GLY A 218 -12.47 11.36 -2.82
CA GLY A 218 -11.97 12.73 -2.94
C GLY A 218 -11.49 13.36 -1.63
N GLY A 219 -11.22 12.54 -0.60
CA GLY A 219 -10.84 13.05 0.73
C GLY A 219 -9.59 13.94 0.72
N PHE A 220 -8.53 13.56 0.01
CA PHE A 220 -7.33 14.37 -0.14
C PHE A 220 -7.55 15.63 -0.96
N LEU A 221 -8.34 15.56 -2.03
CA LEU A 221 -8.66 16.71 -2.85
C LEU A 221 -9.41 17.76 -2.03
N SER A 222 -10.39 17.31 -1.24
CA SER A 222 -11.18 18.17 -0.37
C SER A 222 -10.34 18.81 0.74
N ALA A 223 -9.52 18.03 1.43
CA ALA A 223 -8.66 18.52 2.50
C ALA A 223 -7.61 19.52 1.99
N GLY A 224 -7.03 19.26 0.81
CA GLY A 224 -6.08 20.18 0.18
C GLY A 224 -6.73 21.52 -0.20
N MET A 225 -7.95 21.49 -0.73
CA MET A 225 -8.70 22.73 -1.02
C MET A 225 -9.02 23.49 0.26
N GLU A 226 -9.51 22.80 1.29
CA GLU A 226 -9.85 23.41 2.58
C GLU A 226 -8.61 24.06 3.21
N TYR A 227 -7.46 23.40 3.23
CA TYR A 227 -6.21 23.94 3.74
C TYR A 227 -5.85 25.28 3.06
N VAL A 228 -5.92 25.33 1.73
CA VAL A 228 -5.57 26.55 1.00
C VAL A 228 -6.62 27.66 1.20
N PHE A 229 -7.92 27.33 1.24
CA PHE A 229 -8.96 28.32 1.45
C PHE A 229 -8.98 28.90 2.88
N GLU A 230 -8.51 28.15 3.89
CA GLU A 230 -8.28 28.69 5.23
C GLU A 230 -7.18 29.75 5.24
N LEU A 231 -6.12 29.56 4.45
CA LEU A 231 -5.02 30.54 4.32
C LEU A 231 -5.40 31.70 3.40
N ASN A 232 -6.08 31.39 2.29
CA ASN A 232 -6.41 32.36 1.25
C ASN A 232 -7.76 32.03 0.59
N PRO A 233 -8.87 32.63 1.06
CA PRO A 233 -10.19 32.38 0.48
C PRO A 233 -10.34 32.81 -0.99
N GLN A 234 -9.41 33.61 -1.53
CA GLN A 234 -9.42 34.06 -2.93
C GLN A 234 -8.55 33.20 -3.84
N ALA A 235 -7.88 32.18 -3.32
CA ALA A 235 -7.07 31.26 -4.11
C ALA A 235 -7.96 30.48 -5.10
N VAL A 236 -7.44 30.21 -6.29
CA VAL A 236 -8.05 29.32 -7.27
C VAL A 236 -7.37 27.97 -7.20
N ILE A 237 -8.09 26.97 -6.72
CA ILE A 237 -7.59 25.59 -6.66
C ILE A 237 -8.37 24.76 -7.67
N ARG A 238 -7.64 24.02 -8.51
CA ARG A 238 -8.19 23.07 -9.46
C ARG A 238 -7.86 21.65 -9.02
N ALA A 239 -8.89 20.87 -8.76
CA ALA A 239 -8.77 19.48 -8.33
C ALA A 239 -8.77 18.54 -9.54
N PHE A 240 -7.84 17.59 -9.53
CA PHE A 240 -7.71 16.51 -10.52
C PHE A 240 -7.65 15.19 -9.78
N GLY A 241 -8.23 14.14 -10.37
CA GLY A 241 -8.18 12.82 -9.75
C GLY A 241 -8.42 11.71 -10.76
N GLN A 242 -7.98 10.51 -10.40
CA GLN A 242 -8.36 9.30 -11.13
C GLN A 242 -8.71 8.21 -10.12
N GLU A 243 -9.79 7.46 -10.40
CA GLU A 243 -10.30 6.43 -9.51
C GLU A 243 -10.73 5.20 -10.32
N LEU A 244 -10.41 4.03 -9.81
CA LEU A 244 -10.73 2.74 -10.45
C LEU A 244 -12.15 2.27 -10.13
N ASN A 245 -12.59 2.47 -8.90
CA ASN A 245 -13.90 2.01 -8.42
C ASN A 245 -15.02 2.99 -8.86
N PRO A 246 -16.02 2.55 -9.63
CA PRO A 246 -17.08 3.43 -10.13
C PRO A 246 -17.90 4.11 -9.03
N GLU A 247 -18.11 3.45 -7.89
CA GLU A 247 -18.92 4.00 -6.80
C GLU A 247 -18.15 5.12 -6.07
N SER A 248 -16.87 4.87 -5.73
CA SER A 248 -15.98 5.89 -5.15
C SER A 248 -15.80 7.07 -6.10
N TYR A 249 -15.61 6.80 -7.39
CA TYR A 249 -15.55 7.82 -8.44
C TYR A 249 -16.81 8.69 -8.47
N ALA A 250 -18.01 8.08 -8.42
CA ALA A 250 -19.26 8.82 -8.44
C ALA A 250 -19.39 9.76 -7.25
N ILE A 251 -18.96 9.32 -6.06
CA ILE A 251 -18.96 10.16 -4.85
C ILE A 251 -17.95 11.29 -4.96
N CYS A 252 -16.72 10.99 -5.40
CA CYS A 252 -15.70 12.02 -5.63
C CYS A 252 -16.21 13.08 -6.62
N LYS A 253 -16.78 12.63 -7.74
CA LYS A 253 -17.35 13.52 -8.75
C LYS A 253 -18.47 14.40 -8.19
N ALA A 254 -19.33 13.83 -7.35
CA ALA A 254 -20.40 14.56 -6.69
C ALA A 254 -19.89 15.62 -5.69
N ASP A 255 -18.89 15.26 -4.89
CA ASP A 255 -18.27 16.20 -3.95
C ASP A 255 -17.59 17.37 -4.69
N MET A 256 -16.85 17.06 -5.76
CA MET A 256 -16.24 18.09 -6.61
C MET A 256 -17.28 18.98 -7.30
N LEU A 257 -18.40 18.39 -7.75
CA LEU A 257 -19.51 19.15 -8.34
C LEU A 257 -20.09 20.15 -7.35
N ILE A 258 -20.39 19.72 -6.13
CA ILE A 258 -20.95 20.56 -5.06
C ILE A 258 -19.98 21.68 -4.68
N LYS A 259 -18.67 21.43 -4.72
CA LYS A 259 -17.61 22.40 -4.44
C LYS A 259 -17.26 23.32 -5.63
N GLY A 260 -17.99 23.22 -6.75
CA GLY A 260 -17.78 24.06 -7.93
C GLY A 260 -16.51 23.74 -8.71
N GLN A 261 -15.97 22.53 -8.56
CA GLN A 261 -14.82 22.07 -9.33
C GLN A 261 -15.24 21.52 -10.71
N GLU A 262 -14.32 21.53 -11.67
CA GLU A 262 -14.54 20.94 -13.00
C GLU A 262 -14.54 19.39 -12.86
N VAL A 263 -15.74 18.80 -12.86
CA VAL A 263 -15.91 17.34 -12.67
C VAL A 263 -15.27 16.50 -13.77
N GLN A 264 -14.98 17.09 -14.93
CA GLN A 264 -14.27 16.42 -16.01
C GLN A 264 -12.79 16.14 -15.68
N ASN A 265 -12.23 16.82 -14.69
CA ASN A 265 -10.88 16.57 -14.20
C ASN A 265 -10.80 15.29 -13.33
N ILE A 266 -11.93 14.75 -12.92
CA ILE A 266 -12.00 13.46 -12.24
C ILE A 266 -12.25 12.37 -13.28
N LYS A 267 -11.34 11.40 -13.37
CA LYS A 267 -11.33 10.34 -14.38
C LYS A 267 -11.65 8.99 -13.77
N LEU A 268 -12.39 8.16 -14.52
CA LEU A 268 -12.66 6.77 -14.13
C LEU A 268 -11.70 5.85 -14.89
N GLY A 269 -10.95 5.03 -14.18
CA GLY A 269 -10.05 4.04 -14.78
C GLY A 269 -8.82 3.73 -13.95
N ASN A 270 -8.06 2.74 -14.41
CA ASN A 270 -6.83 2.33 -13.76
C ASN A 270 -5.69 3.30 -14.10
N THR A 271 -5.19 4.00 -13.11
CA THR A 271 -4.11 5.00 -13.25
C THR A 271 -2.82 4.40 -13.82
N LEU A 272 -2.50 3.16 -13.48
CA LEU A 272 -1.24 2.54 -13.89
C LEU A 272 -1.28 2.08 -15.35
N SER A 273 -2.39 1.50 -15.83
CA SER A 273 -2.51 1.00 -17.21
C SER A 273 -3.16 2.00 -18.17
N ASN A 274 -3.91 2.97 -17.66
CA ASN A 274 -4.64 3.96 -18.48
C ASN A 274 -4.64 5.34 -17.81
N ASP A 275 -3.50 6.01 -17.85
CA ASP A 275 -3.35 7.39 -17.36
C ASP A 275 -4.09 8.38 -18.28
N GLN A 276 -5.28 8.81 -17.85
CA GLN A 276 -6.11 9.74 -18.63
C GLN A 276 -5.70 11.20 -18.46
N LEU A 277 -4.73 11.49 -17.59
CA LEU A 277 -4.15 12.81 -17.35
C LEU A 277 -2.66 12.82 -17.74
N TYR A 278 -2.29 12.04 -18.77
CA TYR A 278 -0.90 11.76 -19.13
C TYR A 278 -0.04 13.01 -19.42
N ALA A 279 -0.65 14.05 -19.97
CA ALA A 279 0.04 15.30 -20.34
C ALA A 279 0.10 16.32 -19.19
N ASP A 280 -0.66 16.10 -18.12
CA ASP A 280 -0.81 17.07 -17.04
C ASP A 280 0.31 16.98 -16.02
N LYS A 281 0.68 18.14 -15.48
CA LYS A 281 1.63 18.32 -14.38
C LYS A 281 0.97 19.11 -13.27
N PHE A 282 1.28 18.76 -12.03
CA PHE A 282 0.57 19.29 -10.86
C PHE A 282 1.51 19.94 -9.86
N ASP A 283 0.96 20.90 -9.06
CA ASP A 283 1.69 21.60 -8.02
C ASP A 283 1.76 20.76 -6.73
N TYR A 284 0.64 20.14 -6.35
CA TYR A 284 0.50 19.31 -5.15
C TYR A 284 -0.14 17.97 -5.50
N MET A 285 0.42 16.92 -4.97
CA MET A 285 -0.08 15.58 -5.21
C MET A 285 -0.16 14.81 -3.89
N LEU A 286 -1.30 14.20 -3.66
CA LEU A 286 -1.61 13.43 -2.45
C LEU A 286 -2.16 12.08 -2.86
N SER A 287 -1.73 10.99 -2.24
CA SER A 287 -2.20 9.66 -2.61
C SER A 287 -2.09 8.68 -1.45
N ASN A 288 -3.11 7.84 -1.33
CA ASN A 288 -3.08 6.62 -0.53
C ASN A 288 -3.40 5.42 -1.43
N PRO A 289 -2.42 4.90 -2.17
CA PRO A 289 -2.65 3.77 -3.06
C PRO A 289 -2.94 2.50 -2.27
N PRO A 290 -3.61 1.50 -2.88
CA PRO A 290 -3.89 0.23 -2.22
C PRO A 290 -2.58 -0.48 -1.83
N PHE A 291 -2.51 -0.98 -0.58
CA PHE A 291 -1.31 -1.64 -0.05
C PHE A 291 -1.18 -3.08 -0.54
N GLY A 292 0.01 -3.45 -1.02
CA GLY A 292 0.35 -4.85 -1.35
C GLY A 292 -0.47 -5.46 -2.48
N VAL A 293 -1.03 -4.66 -3.36
CA VAL A 293 -1.81 -5.13 -4.51
C VAL A 293 -0.88 -5.52 -5.63
N ASP A 294 -1.08 -6.74 -6.18
CA ASP A 294 -0.34 -7.19 -7.34
C ASP A 294 -0.77 -6.44 -8.62
N TRP A 295 0.19 -6.26 -9.52
CA TRP A 295 -0.05 -5.62 -10.81
C TRP A 295 0.02 -6.60 -12.00
N LYS A 296 -0.14 -7.89 -11.72
CA LYS A 296 -0.04 -8.97 -12.71
C LYS A 296 -1.01 -8.80 -13.89
N LYS A 297 -2.20 -8.27 -13.64
CA LYS A 297 -3.22 -8.06 -14.69
C LYS A 297 -2.80 -7.01 -15.73
N ILE A 298 -1.94 -6.08 -15.34
CA ILE A 298 -1.45 -4.97 -16.18
C ILE A 298 0.06 -5.06 -16.42
N GLU A 299 0.65 -6.23 -16.16
CA GLU A 299 2.09 -6.45 -16.23
C GLU A 299 2.66 -6.15 -17.64
N GLY A 300 1.90 -6.49 -18.69
CA GLY A 300 2.28 -6.18 -20.07
C GLY A 300 2.44 -4.69 -20.30
N ASP A 301 1.40 -3.91 -19.99
CA ASP A 301 1.38 -2.46 -20.20
C ASP A 301 2.53 -1.75 -19.47
N ILE A 302 2.79 -2.14 -18.22
CA ILE A 302 3.84 -1.56 -17.38
C ILE A 302 5.23 -1.91 -17.91
N LYS A 303 5.48 -3.17 -18.28
CA LYS A 303 6.77 -3.61 -18.83
C LYS A 303 7.04 -2.99 -20.19
N ASP A 304 6.03 -2.87 -21.03
CA ASP A 304 6.14 -2.23 -22.34
C ASP A 304 6.47 -0.75 -22.19
N GLU A 305 5.80 -0.03 -21.28
CA GLU A 305 6.13 1.36 -21.01
C GLU A 305 7.58 1.52 -20.50
N HIS A 306 8.00 0.67 -19.56
CA HIS A 306 9.36 0.66 -19.04
C HIS A 306 10.40 0.40 -20.15
N ALA A 307 10.19 -0.64 -20.96
CA ALA A 307 11.14 -1.07 -22.00
C ALA A 307 11.20 -0.08 -23.18
N ILE A 308 10.07 0.47 -23.61
CA ILE A 308 9.98 1.30 -24.82
C ILE A 308 10.31 2.76 -24.53
N LYS A 309 9.81 3.30 -23.40
CA LYS A 309 9.94 4.73 -23.08
C LYS A 309 11.09 5.02 -22.10
N GLY A 310 11.55 4.02 -21.31
CA GLY A 310 12.57 4.26 -20.29
C GLY A 310 12.22 5.46 -19.42
N PHE A 311 13.13 6.42 -19.27
CA PHE A 311 12.93 7.65 -18.48
C PHE A 311 12.02 8.70 -19.16
N ASP A 312 11.67 8.55 -20.42
CA ASP A 312 10.63 9.36 -21.06
C ASP A 312 9.22 8.89 -20.66
N GLY A 313 9.11 7.68 -20.09
CA GLY A 313 7.90 7.16 -19.47
C GLY A 313 7.92 7.31 -17.93
N ARG A 314 6.93 6.68 -17.29
CA ARG A 314 6.76 6.77 -15.85
C ARG A 314 7.71 5.84 -15.06
N PHE A 315 8.08 4.70 -15.64
CA PHE A 315 8.68 3.58 -14.93
C PHE A 315 10.17 3.35 -15.27
N GLY A 316 10.85 4.37 -15.79
CA GLY A 316 12.25 4.27 -16.24
C GLY A 316 13.23 3.90 -15.12
N ALA A 317 12.97 4.32 -13.89
CA ALA A 317 13.86 4.07 -12.75
C ALA A 317 13.94 2.59 -12.33
N GLY A 318 12.93 1.77 -12.68
CA GLY A 318 12.89 0.35 -12.36
C GLY A 318 11.46 -0.17 -12.16
N LEU A 319 11.33 -1.49 -12.05
CA LEU A 319 10.03 -2.13 -11.80
C LEU A 319 10.10 -2.91 -10.48
N PRO A 320 9.16 -2.68 -9.54
CA PRO A 320 9.07 -3.48 -8.34
C PRO A 320 8.57 -4.89 -8.66
N ARG A 321 8.67 -5.80 -7.69
CA ARG A 321 8.10 -7.15 -7.83
C ARG A 321 6.60 -7.10 -8.16
N VAL A 322 6.13 -8.06 -8.96
CA VAL A 322 4.74 -8.10 -9.45
C VAL A 322 3.70 -8.18 -8.33
N SER A 323 4.07 -8.73 -7.17
CA SER A 323 3.18 -8.87 -6.01
C SER A 323 2.96 -7.58 -5.21
N ASP A 324 3.63 -6.46 -5.56
CA ASP A 324 3.47 -5.18 -4.85
C ASP A 324 3.69 -3.99 -5.80
N GLY A 325 2.60 -3.33 -6.17
CA GLY A 325 2.59 -2.18 -7.07
C GLY A 325 2.79 -0.81 -6.41
N SER A 326 3.04 -0.76 -5.10
CA SER A 326 3.10 0.51 -4.34
C SER A 326 4.09 1.52 -4.94
N LEU A 327 5.28 1.07 -5.33
CA LEU A 327 6.29 1.94 -5.95
C LEU A 327 5.94 2.40 -7.37
N LEU A 328 5.05 1.71 -8.08
CA LEU A 328 4.56 2.19 -9.37
C LEU A 328 3.72 3.46 -9.22
N PHE A 329 2.90 3.55 -8.17
CA PHE A 329 2.16 4.78 -7.86
C PHE A 329 3.10 5.93 -7.50
N LEU A 330 4.17 5.66 -6.76
CA LEU A 330 5.18 6.67 -6.45
C LEU A 330 5.87 7.18 -7.72
N LEU A 331 6.30 6.28 -8.61
CA LEU A 331 6.89 6.65 -9.90
C LEU A 331 5.90 7.42 -10.79
N HIS A 332 4.62 7.02 -10.78
CA HIS A 332 3.57 7.77 -11.47
C HIS A 332 3.48 9.22 -10.96
N LEU A 333 3.43 9.42 -9.64
CA LEU A 333 3.40 10.77 -9.06
C LEU A 333 4.66 11.57 -9.40
N ILE A 334 5.85 10.97 -9.35
CA ILE A 334 7.10 11.62 -9.75
C ILE A 334 7.03 12.09 -11.21
N SER A 335 6.46 11.28 -12.10
CA SER A 335 6.28 11.66 -13.51
C SER A 335 5.36 12.86 -13.70
N LYS A 336 4.51 13.18 -12.72
CA LYS A 336 3.54 14.28 -12.74
C LYS A 336 4.03 15.56 -12.06
N LEU A 337 5.26 15.57 -11.54
CA LEU A 337 5.83 16.79 -10.95
C LEU A 337 5.88 17.91 -11.97
N ARG A 338 5.43 19.10 -11.59
CA ARG A 338 5.68 20.34 -12.33
C ARG A 338 7.18 20.62 -12.30
N ASP A 339 7.72 21.10 -13.42
CA ASP A 339 9.14 21.40 -13.50
C ASP A 339 9.57 22.44 -12.43
N ALA A 340 10.74 22.26 -11.86
CA ALA A 340 11.26 23.17 -10.82
C ALA A 340 11.37 24.63 -11.31
N LYS A 341 11.69 24.84 -12.61
CA LYS A 341 11.72 26.18 -13.23
C LYS A 341 10.36 26.87 -13.29
N ASP A 342 9.27 26.08 -13.27
CA ASP A 342 7.88 26.55 -13.34
C ASP A 342 7.22 26.57 -11.94
N GLY A 343 8.03 26.55 -10.88
CA GLY A 343 7.60 26.61 -9.48
C GLY A 343 7.68 25.30 -8.74
N GLY A 344 7.97 24.21 -9.41
CA GLY A 344 8.11 22.87 -8.82
C GLY A 344 6.84 22.32 -8.21
N ALA A 345 6.96 21.18 -7.56
CA ALA A 345 5.82 20.46 -6.99
C ALA A 345 6.20 19.69 -5.70
N ARG A 346 5.16 19.27 -4.96
CA ARG A 346 5.29 18.47 -3.74
C ARG A 346 4.35 17.27 -3.78
N ILE A 347 4.82 16.15 -3.25
CA ILE A 347 4.08 14.89 -3.17
C ILE A 347 3.99 14.44 -1.72
N GLY A 348 2.82 13.98 -1.31
CA GLY A 348 2.60 13.20 -0.10
C GLY A 348 1.95 11.86 -0.46
N ILE A 349 2.66 10.76 -0.27
CA ILE A 349 2.14 9.43 -0.55
C ILE A 349 2.26 8.54 0.69
N ILE A 350 1.20 7.77 0.94
CA ILE A 350 1.16 6.82 2.04
C ILE A 350 1.52 5.44 1.52
N LEU A 351 2.54 4.83 2.10
CA LEU A 351 3.03 3.52 1.70
C LEU A 351 3.15 2.60 2.92
N ASN A 352 3.07 1.29 2.71
CA ASN A 352 3.43 0.30 3.70
C ASN A 352 4.98 0.19 3.85
N GLY A 353 5.46 -0.72 4.70
CA GLY A 353 6.90 -0.90 4.92
C GLY A 353 7.66 -1.55 3.75
N SER A 354 6.96 -2.23 2.84
CA SER A 354 7.58 -2.96 1.74
C SER A 354 8.51 -2.09 0.86
N PRO A 355 8.12 -0.89 0.43
CA PRO A 355 8.98 0.03 -0.32
C PRO A 355 10.31 0.39 0.37
N LEU A 356 10.37 0.34 1.69
CA LEU A 356 11.59 0.66 2.46
C LEU A 356 12.57 -0.52 2.49
N PHE A 357 12.08 -1.74 2.65
CA PHE A 357 12.89 -2.89 3.05
C PHE A 357 13.00 -3.99 1.99
N THR A 358 12.15 -3.98 0.97
CA THR A 358 12.11 -5.02 -0.05
C THR A 358 13.10 -4.73 -1.17
N GLY A 359 13.59 -5.81 -1.79
CA GLY A 359 14.52 -5.74 -2.90
C GLY A 359 15.97 -5.66 -2.43
N GLY A 360 16.78 -6.60 -2.91
CA GLY A 360 18.23 -6.58 -2.73
C GLY A 360 18.87 -5.61 -3.72
N ALA A 361 20.18 -5.49 -3.59
CA ALA A 361 21.02 -4.71 -4.48
C ALA A 361 20.78 -5.03 -5.96
N GLY A 362 20.57 -4.02 -6.80
CA GLY A 362 20.28 -4.15 -8.22
C GLY A 362 18.86 -4.63 -8.57
N SER A 363 17.97 -4.81 -7.58
CA SER A 363 16.55 -5.05 -7.84
C SER A 363 15.82 -3.78 -8.26
N GLY A 364 14.66 -3.92 -8.88
CA GLY A 364 13.86 -2.78 -9.30
C GLY A 364 13.49 -1.86 -8.13
N GLU A 365 13.15 -2.39 -6.96
CA GLU A 365 12.86 -1.60 -5.76
C GLU A 365 14.08 -0.82 -5.28
N SER A 366 15.28 -1.45 -5.29
CA SER A 366 16.54 -0.79 -4.94
C SER A 366 16.86 0.35 -5.92
N GLU A 367 16.71 0.11 -7.22
CA GLU A 367 16.96 1.12 -8.25
C GLU A 367 15.98 2.30 -8.17
N ILE A 368 14.72 2.06 -7.83
CA ILE A 368 13.73 3.12 -7.60
C ILE A 368 14.15 3.98 -6.40
N ARG A 369 14.55 3.36 -5.27
CA ARG A 369 15.05 4.09 -4.10
C ARG A 369 16.31 4.90 -4.45
N ARG A 370 17.25 4.29 -5.19
CA ARG A 370 18.45 5.00 -5.65
C ARG A 370 18.08 6.23 -6.47
N TYR A 371 17.18 6.08 -7.45
CA TYR A 371 16.74 7.19 -8.29
C TYR A 371 16.17 8.34 -7.46
N ILE A 372 15.29 8.06 -6.51
CA ILE A 372 14.65 9.08 -5.67
C ILE A 372 15.68 9.82 -4.78
N LEU A 373 16.67 9.09 -4.26
CA LEU A 373 17.71 9.65 -3.39
C LEU A 373 18.75 10.43 -4.19
N GLU A 374 19.22 9.91 -5.33
CA GLU A 374 20.24 10.57 -6.17
C GLU A 374 19.69 11.80 -6.89
N THR A 375 18.40 11.81 -7.23
CA THR A 375 17.73 12.99 -7.79
C THR A 375 17.28 13.99 -6.71
N ASP A 376 17.56 13.72 -5.46
CA ASP A 376 17.24 14.55 -4.29
C ASP A 376 15.73 14.89 -4.17
N LEU A 377 14.85 13.97 -4.55
CA LEU A 377 13.41 14.17 -4.47
C LEU A 377 12.86 13.90 -3.07
N LEU A 378 13.38 12.91 -2.36
CA LEU A 378 12.87 12.52 -1.04
C LEU A 378 13.24 13.57 0.00
N GLU A 379 12.24 14.17 0.64
CA GLU A 379 12.41 15.21 1.66
C GLU A 379 12.26 14.66 3.07
N ALA A 380 11.21 13.84 3.31
CA ALA A 380 10.98 13.22 4.60
C ALA A 380 10.23 11.91 4.51
N ILE A 381 10.36 11.07 5.53
CA ILE A 381 9.51 9.91 5.80
C ILE A 381 9.01 10.00 7.24
N VAL A 382 7.70 9.91 7.41
CA VAL A 382 7.05 9.88 8.73
C VAL A 382 6.50 8.48 8.98
N ALA A 383 7.01 7.79 10.00
CA ALA A 383 6.48 6.50 10.44
C ALA A 383 5.23 6.73 11.29
N LEU A 384 4.10 6.14 10.87
CA LEU A 384 2.80 6.27 11.53
C LEU A 384 2.58 5.17 12.59
N PRO A 385 1.69 5.39 13.56
CA PRO A 385 1.24 4.34 14.46
C PRO A 385 0.61 3.17 13.69
N THR A 386 0.63 1.98 14.25
CA THR A 386 -0.14 0.83 13.74
C THR A 386 -1.64 1.00 14.00
N ASP A 387 -2.46 0.20 13.39
CA ASP A 387 -3.92 0.22 13.54
C ASP A 387 -4.58 1.58 13.24
N MET A 388 -3.99 2.35 12.34
CA MET A 388 -4.51 3.66 11.91
C MET A 388 -5.51 3.57 10.77
N PHE A 389 -5.55 2.46 10.01
CA PHE A 389 -6.40 2.28 8.85
C PHE A 389 -7.54 1.29 9.11
N TYR A 390 -8.66 1.46 8.38
CA TYR A 390 -9.88 0.68 8.59
C TYR A 390 -9.75 -0.80 8.19
N ASN A 391 -8.88 -1.12 7.23
CA ASN A 391 -8.73 -2.46 6.65
C ASN A 391 -7.45 -3.19 7.10
N THR A 392 -6.51 -2.49 7.73
CA THR A 392 -5.22 -3.08 8.07
C THR A 392 -4.62 -2.49 9.34
N GLY A 393 -3.93 -3.33 10.10
CA GLY A 393 -3.14 -2.92 11.27
C GLY A 393 -1.63 -2.79 10.97
N ILE A 394 -1.21 -2.85 9.70
CA ILE A 394 0.21 -2.81 9.35
C ILE A 394 0.84 -1.43 9.61
N SER A 395 2.17 -1.42 9.73
CA SER A 395 2.94 -0.18 9.77
C SER A 395 2.89 0.53 8.43
N THR A 396 2.60 1.82 8.46
CA THR A 396 2.51 2.69 7.28
C THR A 396 3.36 3.93 7.46
N TYR A 397 3.72 4.54 6.34
CA TYR A 397 4.66 5.65 6.28
C TYR A 397 4.15 6.70 5.30
N ILE A 398 4.23 7.98 5.69
CA ILE A 398 4.03 9.08 4.76
C ILE A 398 5.39 9.45 4.17
N TRP A 399 5.50 9.40 2.84
CA TRP A 399 6.66 9.87 2.12
C TRP A 399 6.39 11.25 1.56
N ILE A 400 7.24 12.20 1.87
CA ILE A 400 7.18 13.56 1.33
C ILE A 400 8.31 13.73 0.31
N LEU A 401 7.93 14.06 -0.92
CA LEU A 401 8.87 14.32 -1.99
C LEU A 401 8.65 15.73 -2.56
N SER A 402 9.74 16.34 -3.00
CA SER A 402 9.70 17.66 -3.62
C SER A 402 10.88 17.85 -4.59
N ASN A 403 10.63 18.44 -5.75
CA ASN A 403 11.70 18.90 -6.65
C ASN A 403 12.03 20.38 -6.45
N LYS A 404 11.53 20.98 -5.37
CA LYS A 404 11.79 22.37 -4.96
C LYS A 404 12.19 22.51 -3.48
N LYS A 405 12.98 21.55 -2.97
CA LYS A 405 13.44 21.55 -1.58
C LYS A 405 14.12 22.85 -1.20
N ALA A 406 13.86 23.37 0.00
CA ALA A 406 14.58 24.49 0.58
C ALA A 406 16.08 24.21 0.66
N GLY A 407 16.90 25.26 0.63
CA GLY A 407 18.37 25.12 0.56
C GLY A 407 18.96 24.23 1.66
N GLU A 408 18.46 24.35 2.88
CA GLU A 408 18.88 23.57 4.06
C GLU A 408 18.51 22.09 4.00
N ARG A 409 17.46 21.74 3.23
CA ARG A 409 16.94 20.38 3.03
C ARG A 409 17.58 19.65 1.85
N LYS A 410 18.32 20.37 0.97
CA LYS A 410 18.96 19.77 -0.20
C LYS A 410 20.02 18.75 0.20
N GLY A 411 20.00 17.59 -0.45
CA GLY A 411 20.89 16.47 -0.17
C GLY A 411 20.62 15.78 1.16
N LYS A 412 19.47 16.05 1.81
CA LYS A 412 19.12 15.49 3.11
C LYS A 412 17.71 14.93 3.10
N VAL A 413 17.46 13.98 4.02
CA VAL A 413 16.17 13.36 4.28
C VAL A 413 15.90 13.38 5.78
N GLN A 414 14.74 13.86 6.17
CA GLN A 414 14.29 13.82 7.57
C GLN A 414 13.46 12.56 7.81
N LEU A 415 13.81 11.77 8.83
CA LEU A 415 13.05 10.63 9.29
C LEU A 415 12.36 10.99 10.61
N ILE A 416 11.03 10.92 10.64
CA ILE A 416 10.23 11.23 11.82
C ILE A 416 9.55 9.94 12.30
N ASN A 417 9.86 9.52 13.51
CA ASN A 417 9.24 8.37 14.15
C ASN A 417 8.07 8.83 15.02
N ALA A 418 6.87 8.70 14.50
CA ALA A 418 5.62 9.06 15.17
C ALA A 418 4.80 7.81 15.60
N VAL A 419 5.39 6.62 15.63
CA VAL A 419 4.68 5.35 15.89
C VAL A 419 3.92 5.30 17.22
N ASN A 420 4.31 6.12 18.19
CA ASN A 420 3.66 6.23 19.50
C ASN A 420 2.82 7.52 19.67
N LEU A 421 2.70 8.35 18.62
CA LEU A 421 1.89 9.57 18.65
C LEU A 421 0.45 9.25 18.28
N CYS A 422 -0.26 8.59 19.17
CA CYS A 422 -1.68 8.30 19.01
C CYS A 422 -2.38 8.07 20.35
N GLY A 423 -3.69 8.21 20.33
CA GLY A 423 -4.59 7.75 21.39
C GLY A 423 -5.43 6.56 20.91
N LYS A 424 -5.94 5.77 21.85
CA LYS A 424 -6.90 4.71 21.51
C LYS A 424 -8.28 5.29 21.29
N MET A 425 -8.92 4.90 20.20
CA MET A 425 -10.31 5.24 19.92
C MET A 425 -11.24 4.64 20.97
N ARG A 426 -12.31 5.37 21.35
CA ARG A 426 -13.36 4.86 22.25
C ARG A 426 -14.08 3.63 21.70
N LYS A 427 -14.22 3.55 20.38
CA LYS A 427 -14.80 2.45 19.64
C LYS A 427 -13.97 2.22 18.39
N SER A 428 -13.49 0.99 18.21
CA SER A 428 -12.77 0.62 16.99
C SER A 428 -13.67 0.68 15.77
N LEU A 429 -13.08 1.03 14.63
CA LEU A 429 -13.75 1.10 13.34
C LEU A 429 -13.01 0.16 12.37
N GLY A 430 -13.52 -1.06 12.21
CA GLY A 430 -12.80 -2.11 11.50
C GLY A 430 -11.47 -2.42 12.21
N SER A 431 -10.37 -2.42 11.48
CA SER A 431 -9.01 -2.58 12.02
C SER A 431 -8.47 -1.31 12.68
N LYS A 432 -9.06 -0.13 12.42
CA LYS A 432 -8.62 1.13 13.04
C LYS A 432 -8.99 1.15 14.52
N ARG A 433 -7.96 1.22 15.36
CA ARG A 433 -8.05 1.26 16.83
C ARG A 433 -7.43 2.49 17.44
N ASN A 434 -6.56 3.15 16.69
CA ASN A 434 -5.79 4.31 17.10
C ASN A 434 -6.18 5.52 16.26
N GLU A 435 -6.05 6.73 16.84
CA GLU A 435 -6.26 8.01 16.20
C GLU A 435 -5.20 9.02 16.65
N MET A 436 -4.81 9.90 15.76
CA MET A 436 -3.94 11.04 16.07
C MET A 436 -4.81 12.25 16.39
N ASP A 437 -4.57 12.86 17.54
CA ASP A 437 -5.24 14.13 17.91
C ASP A 437 -4.49 15.34 17.31
N GLU A 438 -5.05 16.54 17.53
CA GLU A 438 -4.47 17.81 17.04
C GLU A 438 -3.04 18.05 17.55
N ASN A 439 -2.75 17.65 18.79
CA ASN A 439 -1.41 17.79 19.36
C ASN A 439 -0.42 16.84 18.72
N ASP A 440 -0.84 15.61 18.42
CA ASP A 440 -0.03 14.61 17.73
C ASP A 440 0.32 15.12 16.33
N ILE A 441 -0.67 15.57 15.57
CA ILE A 441 -0.49 16.13 14.23
C ILE A 441 0.42 17.36 14.28
N SER A 442 0.16 18.31 15.20
CA SER A 442 0.95 19.52 15.31
C SER A 442 2.38 19.26 15.77
N THR A 443 2.63 18.21 16.54
CA THR A 443 3.98 17.80 16.93
C THR A 443 4.79 17.36 15.71
N VAL A 444 4.20 16.51 14.85
CA VAL A 444 4.85 16.04 13.62
C VAL A 444 5.07 17.20 12.65
N THR A 445 4.06 18.03 12.42
CA THR A 445 4.15 19.14 11.45
C THR A 445 5.16 20.20 11.87
N ARG A 446 5.19 20.59 13.16
CA ARG A 446 6.19 21.53 13.67
C ARG A 446 7.61 20.98 13.56
N THR A 447 7.81 19.71 13.91
CA THR A 447 9.13 19.06 13.81
C THR A 447 9.60 18.99 12.35
N PHE A 448 8.68 18.72 11.42
CA PHE A 448 8.97 18.74 10.00
C PHE A 448 9.30 20.16 9.51
N GLY A 449 8.46 21.16 9.81
CA GLY A 449 8.68 22.55 9.36
C GLY A 449 9.95 23.17 9.95
N ALA A 450 10.23 22.95 11.24
CA ALA A 450 11.45 23.42 11.89
C ALA A 450 12.72 22.68 11.42
N PHE A 451 12.57 21.56 10.71
CA PHE A 451 13.67 20.68 10.28
C PHE A 451 14.56 20.27 11.45
N ASP A 452 13.95 19.90 12.59
CA ASP A 452 14.62 19.64 13.84
C ASP A 452 15.04 18.17 14.01
N ILE A 453 16.21 17.99 14.66
CA ILE A 453 16.62 16.70 15.24
C ILE A 453 16.06 16.63 16.65
N VAL A 454 15.33 15.57 16.94
CA VAL A 454 14.72 15.30 18.24
C VAL A 454 15.11 13.91 18.69
N ASP A 455 15.88 13.81 19.75
CA ASP A 455 16.13 12.53 20.41
C ASP A 455 14.83 11.98 20.98
N ALA A 456 14.72 10.65 21.04
CA ALA A 456 13.50 10.01 21.56
C ALA A 456 13.17 10.54 22.96
N ARG A 457 12.04 11.23 23.07
CA ARG A 457 11.56 11.82 24.33
C ARG A 457 10.10 11.50 24.56
N GLU A 458 9.71 11.41 25.83
CA GLU A 458 8.32 11.35 26.23
C GLU A 458 7.71 12.75 26.12
N LEU A 459 6.50 12.84 25.56
CA LEU A 459 5.72 14.05 25.62
C LEU A 459 5.07 14.18 27.01
N ASP A 460 5.10 15.38 27.57
CA ASP A 460 4.42 15.67 28.83
C ASP A 460 2.94 15.31 28.72
N LYS A 461 2.46 14.52 29.69
CA LYS A 461 1.02 14.23 29.80
C LYS A 461 0.27 15.54 29.96
N PRO A 462 -0.83 15.79 29.23
CA PRO A 462 -1.69 16.94 29.50
C PRO A 462 -2.09 16.88 30.98
N ALA A 463 -1.96 17.99 31.70
CA ALA A 463 -2.36 18.10 33.09
C ALA A 463 -3.83 17.65 33.22
N GLU A 464 -4.06 16.56 33.98
CA GLU A 464 -5.42 16.07 34.24
C GLU A 464 -6.26 17.22 34.81
N GLN A 465 -7.26 17.65 34.06
CA GLN A 465 -8.35 18.44 34.63
C GLN A 465 -9.08 17.52 35.60
N LYS A 466 -8.82 17.71 36.88
CA LYS A 466 -9.53 17.03 37.97
C LYS A 466 -11.03 17.32 37.84
N SER A 467 -11.75 16.42 37.20
CA SER A 467 -13.20 16.41 37.27
C SER A 467 -13.62 15.84 38.63
N ASN A 468 -14.09 16.70 39.51
CA ASN A 468 -14.75 16.33 40.74
C ASN A 468 -16.06 15.61 40.43
N ARG A 469 -16.05 14.32 40.15
CA ARG A 469 -17.23 13.43 40.33
C ARG A 469 -16.73 11.99 40.50
N GLY A 470 -16.90 11.53 41.76
CA GLY A 470 -16.54 10.19 42.17
C GLY A 470 -17.21 9.08 41.36
N ARG A 471 -16.40 8.33 40.67
CA ARG A 471 -16.56 6.91 40.40
C ARG A 471 -15.15 6.38 40.17
N GLN A 472 -14.69 5.54 41.06
CA GLN A 472 -13.47 4.75 40.88
C GLN A 472 -13.65 3.94 39.60
N SER A 473 -13.02 4.35 38.51
CA SER A 473 -12.84 3.50 37.34
C SER A 473 -11.52 2.74 37.48
N ALA A 474 -11.60 1.47 37.20
CA ALA A 474 -10.53 0.50 37.28
C ALA A 474 -9.22 1.00 36.64
N ASN A 475 -8.10 0.63 37.28
CA ASN A 475 -6.70 0.81 36.87
C ASN A 475 -6.46 1.18 35.41
N PRO A 476 -5.72 2.25 35.10
CA PRO A 476 -5.15 2.48 33.79
C PRO A 476 -4.02 1.48 33.57
N LYS A 477 -4.38 0.30 33.05
CA LYS A 477 -3.40 -0.66 32.58
C LYS A 477 -2.97 -0.22 31.16
N ASN A 478 -1.70 0.18 31.05
CA ASN A 478 -0.94 0.36 29.81
C ASN A 478 -1.43 1.46 28.85
N GLU A 479 -1.44 2.72 29.27
CA GLU A 479 -1.21 3.82 28.33
C GLU A 479 0.26 3.79 27.93
N ILE A 480 0.52 3.52 26.65
CA ILE A 480 1.87 3.65 26.05
C ILE A 480 2.22 5.13 26.16
N ALA A 481 3.37 5.47 26.74
CA ALA A 481 3.84 6.84 26.77
C ALA A 481 3.97 7.36 25.34
N LYS A 482 3.42 8.55 25.06
CA LYS A 482 3.58 9.19 23.73
C LYS A 482 5.04 9.62 23.59
N THR A 483 5.75 8.97 22.71
CA THR A 483 7.16 9.27 22.41
C THR A 483 7.32 9.53 20.92
N PHE A 484 8.25 10.40 20.54
CA PHE A 484 8.62 10.60 19.16
C PHE A 484 10.10 10.95 19.02
N ALA A 485 10.62 10.76 17.80
CA ALA A 485 11.98 11.12 17.47
C ALA A 485 12.05 11.65 16.03
N SER A 486 13.01 12.49 15.76
CA SER A 486 13.31 12.98 14.41
C SER A 486 14.82 13.03 14.21
N ASN A 487 15.28 12.57 13.05
CA ASN A 487 16.69 12.64 12.68
C ASN A 487 16.85 13.03 11.20
N ILE A 488 17.98 13.61 10.87
CA ILE A 488 18.29 14.09 9.53
C ILE A 488 19.51 13.35 9.02
N PHE A 489 19.39 12.76 7.84
CA PHE A 489 20.44 11.99 7.19
C PHE A 489 20.77 12.60 5.83
N HIS A 490 22.01 12.50 5.40
CA HIS A 490 22.36 12.79 4.02
C HIS A 490 21.90 11.69 3.08
N THR A 491 21.50 12.03 1.86
CA THR A 491 20.99 11.06 0.88
C THR A 491 21.97 9.91 0.62
N HIS A 492 23.28 10.17 0.65
CA HIS A 492 24.30 9.16 0.42
C HIS A 492 24.44 8.15 1.58
N GLU A 493 23.93 8.44 2.79
CA GLU A 493 23.97 7.53 3.94
C GLU A 493 22.99 6.36 3.81
N PHE A 494 22.01 6.46 2.90
CA PHE A 494 21.08 5.38 2.59
C PHE A 494 21.64 4.38 1.58
N GLY A 495 22.75 4.71 0.91
CA GLY A 495 23.42 3.86 -0.07
C GLY A 495 24.55 3.05 0.57
N TYR A 496 24.70 1.81 0.14
CA TYR A 496 25.85 0.99 0.49
C TYR A 496 26.32 0.17 -0.71
N ARG A 497 27.62 -0.15 -0.70
CA ARG A 497 28.20 -1.08 -1.68
C ARG A 497 28.36 -2.44 -1.04
N ARG A 498 27.74 -3.46 -1.64
CA ARG A 498 27.98 -4.84 -1.24
C ARG A 498 29.28 -5.30 -1.92
N ILE A 499 30.29 -5.62 -1.14
CA ILE A 499 31.54 -6.18 -1.64
C ILE A 499 31.57 -7.66 -1.24
N THR A 500 31.71 -8.54 -2.24
CA THR A 500 31.98 -9.95 -1.99
C THR A 500 33.49 -10.16 -2.02
N ILE A 501 34.05 -10.56 -0.89
CA ILE A 501 35.46 -10.91 -0.79
C ILE A 501 35.57 -12.42 -0.93
N GLU A 502 36.16 -12.89 -2.02
CA GLU A 502 36.41 -14.30 -2.24
C GLU A 502 37.87 -14.63 -1.89
N ARG A 503 38.07 -15.73 -1.22
CA ARG A 503 39.40 -16.30 -0.96
C ARG A 503 39.54 -17.62 -1.69
N PRO A 504 40.72 -17.96 -2.19
CA PRO A 504 40.93 -19.28 -2.74
C PRO A 504 40.57 -20.38 -1.75
N LEU A 505 39.75 -21.33 -2.21
CA LEU A 505 39.39 -22.49 -1.39
C LEU A 505 40.68 -23.29 -1.15
N ARG A 506 40.96 -23.59 0.12
CA ARG A 506 42.06 -24.43 0.56
C ARG A 506 41.53 -25.51 1.45
N GLU A 507 41.76 -26.75 1.08
CA GLU A 507 41.22 -27.92 1.76
C GLU A 507 42.29 -28.98 1.92
N SER A 508 42.28 -29.61 3.09
CA SER A 508 42.98 -30.86 3.35
C SER A 508 42.04 -32.01 3.38
N TYR A 509 42.53 -33.20 3.13
CA TYR A 509 41.77 -34.44 3.01
C TYR A 509 42.46 -35.52 3.85
N GLN A 510 41.67 -36.32 4.61
CA GLN A 510 42.19 -37.41 5.41
C GLN A 510 41.10 -38.45 5.68
N PHE A 511 41.41 -39.69 5.47
CA PHE A 511 40.54 -40.81 5.83
C PHE A 511 40.79 -41.21 7.32
N SER A 512 40.53 -40.34 8.25
CA SER A 512 40.52 -40.70 9.68
C SER A 512 39.22 -41.41 10.04
N ASP A 513 39.22 -42.22 11.10
CA ASP A 513 38.04 -42.97 11.57
C ASP A 513 36.85 -42.02 11.88
N GLU A 514 37.16 -40.87 12.51
CA GLU A 514 36.17 -39.86 12.82
C GLU A 514 35.51 -39.29 11.55
N ARG A 515 36.30 -39.05 10.50
CA ARG A 515 35.79 -38.42 9.27
C ARG A 515 35.01 -39.42 8.42
N ILE A 516 35.49 -40.64 8.27
CA ILE A 516 34.73 -41.64 7.52
C ILE A 516 33.42 -42.02 8.20
N ALA A 517 33.35 -41.93 9.54
CA ALA A 517 32.09 -42.13 10.28
C ALA A 517 30.98 -41.21 9.83
N GLU A 518 31.30 -40.02 9.29
CA GLU A 518 30.34 -39.11 8.70
C GLU A 518 29.61 -39.68 7.47
N CYS A 519 30.22 -40.62 6.77
CA CYS A 519 29.60 -41.30 5.63
C CYS A 519 28.41 -42.19 6.03
N ARG A 520 28.20 -42.40 7.33
CA ARG A 520 27.00 -43.06 7.88
C ARG A 520 25.74 -42.23 7.71
N PHE A 521 25.86 -40.93 7.46
CA PHE A 521 24.77 -40.01 7.43
C PHE A 521 24.60 -39.36 6.05
N ALA A 522 23.36 -39.17 5.62
CA ALA A 522 23.07 -38.48 4.39
C ALA A 522 23.57 -37.02 4.44
N THR A 523 23.94 -36.47 3.30
CA THR A 523 24.36 -35.06 3.18
C THR A 523 23.17 -34.11 3.10
N GLY A 524 23.39 -32.83 3.41
CA GLY A 524 22.40 -31.77 3.26
C GLY A 524 21.39 -31.69 4.42
N ALA A 525 20.15 -31.36 4.10
CA ALA A 525 19.12 -31.00 5.09
C ALA A 525 18.73 -32.15 6.08
N LEU A 526 19.02 -33.39 5.73
CA LEU A 526 18.73 -34.56 6.58
C LEU A 526 19.87 -34.94 7.54
N ASN A 527 21.09 -34.41 7.32
CA ASN A 527 22.29 -34.81 8.06
C ASN A 527 22.16 -34.65 9.57
N ALA A 528 21.81 -33.45 10.02
CA ALA A 528 21.70 -33.15 11.46
C ALA A 528 20.62 -33.99 12.14
N ALA A 529 19.48 -34.16 11.49
CA ALA A 529 18.39 -34.97 12.01
C ALA A 529 18.77 -36.47 12.08
N MET A 530 19.45 -36.98 11.04
CA MET A 530 19.92 -38.35 10.98
C MET A 530 20.97 -38.67 12.07
N LYS A 531 21.91 -37.76 12.30
CA LYS A 531 22.87 -37.84 13.41
C LYS A 531 22.17 -37.86 14.79
N SER A 532 21.17 -36.99 14.94
CA SER A 532 20.41 -36.91 16.20
C SER A 532 19.62 -38.18 16.46
N ILE A 533 18.96 -38.74 15.44
CA ILE A 533 18.27 -40.04 15.55
C ILE A 533 19.29 -41.15 15.96
N TYR A 534 20.43 -41.23 15.27
CA TYR A 534 21.45 -42.21 15.54
C TYR A 534 22.00 -42.10 16.97
N GLY A 535 22.18 -40.89 17.48
CA GLY A 535 22.67 -40.65 18.84
C GLY A 535 21.70 -41.10 19.95
N VAL A 536 20.38 -41.09 19.69
CA VAL A 536 19.35 -41.46 20.66
C VAL A 536 18.85 -42.88 20.49
N PHE A 537 18.60 -43.32 19.26
CA PHE A 537 17.96 -44.61 18.96
C PHE A 537 18.93 -45.64 18.35
N GLY A 538 20.17 -45.23 18.05
CA GLY A 538 21.14 -46.12 17.42
C GLY A 538 20.76 -46.49 15.98
N GLU A 539 20.89 -47.79 15.66
CA GLU A 539 20.47 -48.34 14.35
C GLU A 539 19.04 -48.92 14.39
N ASP A 540 18.40 -48.89 15.55
CA ASP A 540 17.04 -49.40 15.70
C ASP A 540 16.01 -48.33 15.33
N LEU A 541 15.41 -48.49 14.16
CA LEU A 541 14.35 -47.62 13.66
C LEU A 541 12.95 -48.21 13.78
N SER A 542 12.80 -49.27 14.53
CA SER A 542 11.52 -50.01 14.67
C SER A 542 10.39 -49.16 15.26
N ASP A 543 10.72 -48.25 16.17
CA ASP A 543 9.72 -47.36 16.77
C ASP A 543 9.57 -46.04 15.98
N HIS A 544 8.85 -46.13 14.89
CA HIS A 544 8.55 -44.96 14.04
C HIS A 544 7.76 -43.85 14.73
N ALA A 545 6.96 -44.20 15.77
CA ALA A 545 6.12 -43.23 16.48
C ALA A 545 6.97 -42.32 17.37
N ASP A 546 7.87 -42.91 18.17
CA ASP A 546 8.76 -42.17 19.05
C ASP A 546 9.79 -41.37 18.31
N ILE A 547 10.38 -41.93 17.24
CA ILE A 547 11.33 -41.21 16.38
C ILE A 547 10.63 -40.00 15.71
N ARG A 548 9.39 -40.16 15.25
CA ARG A 548 8.62 -39.07 14.66
C ARG A 548 8.30 -37.99 15.69
N ALA A 549 7.91 -38.35 16.89
CA ALA A 549 7.65 -37.40 17.96
C ALA A 549 8.93 -36.64 18.35
N TYR A 550 10.05 -37.35 18.46
CA TYR A 550 11.36 -36.77 18.71
C TYR A 550 11.76 -35.75 17.62
N LEU A 551 11.62 -36.11 16.35
CA LEU A 551 11.95 -35.21 15.24
C LEU A 551 11.11 -33.96 15.23
N LYS A 552 9.81 -34.05 15.50
CA LYS A 552 8.92 -32.88 15.60
C LYS A 552 9.27 -31.94 16.75
N LEU A 553 9.80 -32.51 17.85
CA LEU A 553 10.22 -31.73 19.01
C LEU A 553 11.57 -31.04 18.78
N GLN A 554 12.55 -31.74 18.19
CA GLN A 554 13.91 -31.23 18.07
C GLN A 554 14.17 -30.46 16.76
N PHE A 555 13.39 -30.74 15.70
CA PHE A 555 13.56 -30.18 14.35
C PHE A 555 12.21 -29.70 13.81
N ALA A 556 11.65 -28.65 14.41
CA ALA A 556 10.34 -28.12 14.07
C ALA A 556 10.18 -27.67 12.60
N ASP A 557 11.28 -27.32 11.94
CA ASP A 557 11.31 -26.87 10.54
C ASP A 557 11.31 -28.00 9.50
N LEU A 558 11.40 -29.28 9.95
CA LEU A 558 11.38 -30.41 9.02
C LEU A 558 9.97 -30.60 8.43
N LYS A 559 9.92 -30.66 7.09
CA LYS A 559 8.69 -30.98 6.36
C LYS A 559 8.33 -32.45 6.55
N GLU A 560 7.03 -32.76 6.52
CA GLU A 560 6.52 -34.12 6.70
C GLU A 560 7.13 -35.13 5.72
N LYS A 561 7.48 -34.69 4.49
CA LYS A 561 8.21 -35.54 3.52
C LYS A 561 9.59 -35.90 4.03
N GLN A 562 10.33 -34.97 4.61
CA GLN A 562 11.68 -35.20 5.13
C GLN A 562 11.66 -36.15 6.35
N ILE A 563 10.63 -36.05 7.18
CA ILE A 563 10.41 -36.97 8.30
C ILE A 563 10.15 -38.39 7.77
N LYS A 564 9.34 -38.54 6.72
CA LYS A 564 9.11 -39.83 6.07
C LYS A 564 10.42 -40.42 5.49
N ASP A 565 11.20 -39.60 4.78
CA ASP A 565 12.46 -40.00 4.20
C ASP A 565 13.44 -40.50 5.29
N LEU A 566 13.47 -39.86 6.47
CA LEU A 566 14.31 -40.27 7.61
C LEU A 566 13.88 -41.60 8.26
N LEU A 567 12.62 -41.96 8.14
CA LEU A 567 12.08 -43.24 8.64
C LEU A 567 12.19 -44.40 7.63
N GLU A 568 12.59 -44.12 6.40
CA GLU A 568 12.76 -45.12 5.36
C GLU A 568 14.01 -45.98 5.58
N PRO A 569 13.91 -47.31 5.76
CA PRO A 569 15.05 -48.18 6.00
C PRO A 569 16.11 -48.10 4.90
N LYS A 570 15.66 -47.89 3.67
CA LYS A 570 16.54 -47.79 2.50
C LYS A 570 17.56 -46.65 2.61
N LEU A 571 17.17 -45.51 3.17
CA LEU A 571 18.09 -44.40 3.39
C LEU A 571 19.26 -44.80 4.29
N TRP A 572 18.98 -45.53 5.35
CA TRP A 572 19.98 -45.98 6.31
C TRP A 572 20.85 -47.11 5.75
N GLU A 573 20.28 -48.03 4.97
CA GLU A 573 21.02 -49.05 4.27
C GLU A 573 21.99 -48.47 3.24
N ASP A 574 21.52 -47.50 2.42
CA ASP A 574 22.36 -46.79 1.45
C ASP A 574 23.56 -46.12 2.13
N GLN A 575 23.34 -45.48 3.31
CA GLN A 575 24.43 -44.86 4.06
C GLN A 575 25.35 -45.89 4.75
N LYS A 576 24.85 -47.07 5.12
CA LYS A 576 25.64 -48.16 5.68
C LYS A 576 26.59 -48.73 4.59
N ILE A 577 26.10 -48.86 3.36
CA ILE A 577 26.92 -49.22 2.20
C ILE A 577 27.98 -48.14 1.93
N MET A 578 27.62 -46.86 2.05
CA MET A 578 28.55 -45.76 1.85
C MET A 578 29.67 -45.77 2.88
N LEU A 579 29.38 -45.99 4.16
CA LEU A 579 30.37 -46.14 5.21
C LEU A 579 31.30 -47.34 4.93
N ALA A 580 30.75 -48.49 4.50
CA ALA A 580 31.54 -49.66 4.13
C ALA A 580 32.50 -49.36 2.96
N LYS A 581 32.03 -48.65 1.93
CA LYS A 581 32.89 -48.19 0.84
C LYS A 581 34.01 -47.26 1.34
N ALA A 582 33.69 -46.29 2.21
CA ALA A 582 34.68 -45.37 2.77
C ALA A 582 35.72 -46.08 3.62
N THR A 583 35.32 -47.07 4.44
CA THR A 583 36.22 -47.88 5.24
C THR A 583 37.15 -48.77 4.35
N ALA A 584 36.61 -49.35 3.31
CA ALA A 584 37.42 -50.14 2.35
C ALA A 584 38.45 -49.25 1.61
N LEU A 585 38.07 -48.02 1.27
CA LEU A 585 38.99 -47.04 0.69
C LEU A 585 40.07 -46.59 1.67
N GLN A 586 39.72 -46.38 2.96
CA GLN A 586 40.67 -46.06 4.03
C GLN A 586 41.77 -47.16 4.15
N ASN A 587 41.39 -48.40 4.10
CA ASN A 587 42.34 -49.54 4.19
C ASN A 587 43.39 -49.53 3.06
N VAL A 588 43.10 -48.89 1.93
CA VAL A 588 44.02 -48.75 0.79
C VAL A 588 44.79 -47.46 0.80
N ILE A 589 44.14 -46.33 1.11
CA ILE A 589 44.71 -44.96 1.12
C ILE A 589 45.55 -44.76 2.39
N GLY A 590 45.12 -45.37 3.51
CA GLY A 590 45.66 -45.07 4.82
C GLY A 590 45.11 -43.76 5.42
N VAL A 591 45.68 -43.38 6.54
CA VAL A 591 45.25 -42.18 7.32
C VAL A 591 46.15 -40.95 7.11
N ALA A 592 46.96 -40.94 6.04
CA ALA A 592 47.81 -39.79 5.73
C ALA A 592 46.98 -38.59 5.32
N GLN A 593 47.43 -37.41 5.70
CA GLN A 593 46.81 -36.14 5.29
C GLN A 593 47.32 -35.74 3.91
N TYR A 594 46.38 -35.28 3.08
CA TYR A 594 46.65 -34.68 1.77
C TYR A 594 46.29 -33.19 1.84
N ASP A 595 47.25 -32.33 1.59
CA ASP A 595 47.08 -30.88 1.52
C ASP A 595 46.94 -30.35 0.10
N ASP A 596 46.77 -31.26 -0.86
CA ASP A 596 46.53 -31.01 -2.29
C ASP A 596 45.36 -31.83 -2.80
N MET A 597 44.37 -31.17 -3.39
CA MET A 597 43.19 -31.83 -3.94
C MET A 597 43.50 -32.78 -5.08
N ASN A 598 44.45 -32.44 -5.95
CA ASN A 598 44.75 -33.26 -7.12
C ASN A 598 45.48 -34.54 -6.70
N GLY A 599 46.45 -34.41 -5.79
CA GLY A 599 47.13 -35.58 -5.19
C GLY A 599 46.16 -36.51 -4.47
N PHE A 600 45.22 -35.92 -3.72
CA PHE A 600 44.14 -36.69 -3.09
C PHE A 600 43.22 -37.39 -4.12
N ASP A 601 42.78 -36.69 -5.18
CA ASP A 601 41.91 -37.25 -6.21
C ASP A 601 42.60 -38.43 -6.96
N ASP A 602 43.91 -38.35 -7.19
CA ASP A 602 44.69 -39.43 -7.81
C ASP A 602 44.87 -40.62 -6.84
N ALA A 603 45.11 -40.34 -5.55
CA ALA A 603 45.14 -41.38 -4.53
C ALA A 603 43.79 -42.11 -4.41
N LEU A 604 42.71 -41.36 -4.42
CA LEU A 604 41.34 -41.90 -4.38
C LEU A 604 41.02 -42.77 -5.60
N LYS A 605 41.43 -42.36 -6.82
CA LYS A 605 41.26 -43.17 -8.03
C LYS A 605 42.04 -44.49 -7.95
N VAL A 606 43.28 -44.42 -7.48
CA VAL A 606 44.11 -45.65 -7.28
C VAL A 606 43.48 -46.57 -6.23
N ALA A 607 42.97 -46.04 -5.14
CA ALA A 607 42.30 -46.79 -4.10
C ALA A 607 41.01 -47.46 -4.60
N CYS A 608 40.20 -46.74 -5.34
CA CYS A 608 38.98 -47.29 -5.96
C CYS A 608 39.32 -48.51 -6.85
N LYS A 609 40.39 -48.39 -7.67
CA LYS A 609 40.82 -49.47 -8.54
C LYS A 609 41.36 -50.66 -7.76
N LYS A 610 42.11 -50.43 -6.67
CA LYS A 610 42.69 -51.52 -5.87
C LYS A 610 41.64 -52.24 -5.00
N ALA A 611 40.65 -51.54 -4.53
CA ALA A 611 39.56 -52.07 -3.72
C ALA A 611 38.40 -52.63 -4.56
N ASP A 612 38.45 -52.52 -5.88
CA ASP A 612 37.37 -52.88 -6.82
C ASP A 612 36.04 -52.15 -6.46
N ILE A 613 36.15 -50.87 -6.10
CA ILE A 613 35.00 -50.03 -5.74
C ILE A 613 34.71 -49.05 -6.87
N VAL A 614 33.47 -49.06 -7.34
CA VAL A 614 32.94 -48.04 -8.26
C VAL A 614 32.16 -47.03 -7.44
N LEU A 615 32.55 -45.75 -7.60
CA LEU A 615 31.83 -44.60 -7.01
C LEU A 615 31.17 -43.83 -8.13
N ASP A 616 29.89 -43.57 -7.98
CA ASP A 616 29.22 -42.55 -8.79
C ASP A 616 29.63 -41.13 -8.40
N ALA A 617 29.16 -40.12 -9.14
CA ALA A 617 29.51 -38.72 -8.88
C ALA A 617 29.01 -38.20 -7.52
N LYS A 618 27.86 -38.72 -7.05
CA LYS A 618 27.24 -38.33 -5.77
C LYS A 618 28.00 -38.98 -4.61
N GLU A 619 28.29 -40.24 -4.71
CA GLU A 619 29.08 -41.03 -3.74
C GLU A 619 30.49 -40.45 -3.60
N LYS A 620 31.16 -40.15 -4.73
CA LYS A 620 32.48 -39.52 -4.72
C LYS A 620 32.45 -38.15 -4.01
N LYS A 621 31.42 -37.35 -4.28
CA LYS A 621 31.25 -36.06 -3.61
C LYS A 621 31.04 -36.25 -2.12
N GLN A 622 30.15 -37.14 -1.70
CA GLN A 622 29.86 -37.40 -0.29
C GLN A 622 31.12 -37.84 0.48
N ILE A 623 31.92 -38.73 -0.06
CA ILE A 623 33.19 -39.16 0.55
C ILE A 623 34.14 -37.96 0.66
N LYS A 624 34.31 -37.19 -0.40
CA LYS A 624 35.20 -36.02 -0.39
C LYS A 624 34.75 -35.01 0.64
N ASP A 625 33.45 -34.70 0.73
CA ASP A 625 32.90 -33.78 1.68
C ASP A 625 33.10 -34.28 3.14
N ALA A 626 32.99 -35.57 3.38
CA ALA A 626 33.20 -36.17 4.71
C ALA A 626 34.66 -36.10 5.16
N VAL A 627 35.62 -36.41 4.24
CA VAL A 627 37.05 -36.49 4.59
C VAL A 627 37.80 -35.17 4.45
N SER A 628 37.16 -34.09 3.98
CA SER A 628 37.78 -32.78 3.76
C SER A 628 37.49 -31.81 4.92
N TRP A 629 38.36 -30.83 5.08
CA TRP A 629 38.13 -29.64 5.93
C TRP A 629 38.90 -28.44 5.37
N ARG A 630 38.42 -27.24 5.69
CA ARG A 630 39.12 -26.00 5.36
C ARG A 630 40.43 -25.91 6.14
N ASN A 631 41.53 -25.84 5.42
CA ASN A 631 42.86 -25.64 5.99
C ASN A 631 43.57 -24.46 5.29
N PRO A 632 43.82 -23.33 5.96
CA PRO A 632 44.48 -22.19 5.35
C PRO A 632 45.90 -22.47 4.82
N LEU A 633 46.53 -23.50 5.36
CA LEU A 633 47.87 -23.92 5.00
C LEU A 633 47.94 -24.90 3.80
N ALA A 634 46.81 -25.48 3.42
CA ALA A 634 46.72 -26.36 2.28
C ALA A 634 46.91 -25.63 0.95
N GLU A 635 47.23 -26.37 -0.11
CA GLU A 635 47.30 -25.85 -1.46
C GLU A 635 45.92 -25.35 -1.95
N LYS A 636 45.92 -24.42 -2.91
CA LYS A 636 44.69 -23.92 -3.52
C LYS A 636 43.97 -25.05 -4.28
N VAL A 637 42.72 -25.21 -4.07
CA VAL A 637 41.88 -26.13 -4.83
C VAL A 637 41.76 -25.64 -6.28
N ILE A 638 42.31 -26.37 -7.22
CA ILE A 638 42.29 -26.05 -8.65
C ILE A 638 41.36 -27.03 -9.36
N LYS A 639 40.15 -26.57 -9.69
CA LYS A 639 39.16 -27.39 -10.39
C LYS A 639 39.37 -27.44 -11.90
N LYS A 640 39.88 -26.37 -12.51
CA LYS A 640 40.07 -26.23 -13.94
C LYS A 640 41.08 -25.16 -14.27
N ILE A 641 41.98 -25.43 -15.19
CA ILE A 641 42.90 -24.45 -15.77
C ILE A 641 42.40 -24.10 -17.18
N HIS A 642 42.17 -22.82 -17.41
CA HIS A 642 41.75 -22.34 -18.73
C HIS A 642 42.96 -21.88 -19.54
N LYS A 643 43.03 -22.31 -20.81
CA LYS A 643 44.11 -21.95 -21.73
C LYS A 643 44.07 -20.44 -22.10
N THR A 644 42.94 -19.81 -22.00
CA THR A 644 42.74 -18.37 -22.24
C THR A 644 42.14 -17.72 -20.99
N PRO A 645 42.91 -17.02 -20.16
CA PRO A 645 42.47 -16.56 -18.83
C PRO A 645 41.51 -15.36 -18.82
N ALA A 646 41.30 -14.69 -19.96
CA ALA A 646 40.59 -13.42 -19.97
C ALA A 646 39.09 -13.49 -19.62
N LYS A 647 38.34 -14.45 -20.19
CA LYS A 647 36.88 -14.49 -20.02
C LYS A 647 36.37 -14.89 -18.62
N PRO A 648 36.94 -15.89 -17.93
CA PRO A 648 36.48 -16.26 -16.59
C PRO A 648 36.80 -15.21 -15.52
N LEU A 649 37.90 -14.49 -15.67
CA LEU A 649 38.28 -13.40 -14.74
C LEU A 649 37.38 -12.19 -14.90
N TYR A 650 37.01 -11.81 -16.11
CA TYR A 650 36.07 -10.71 -16.35
C TYR A 650 34.67 -10.98 -15.75
N GLY A 651 34.16 -12.18 -15.87
CA GLY A 651 32.87 -12.57 -15.31
C GLY A 651 32.87 -12.54 -13.76
N LEU A 652 33.98 -12.93 -13.14
CA LEU A 652 34.15 -12.81 -11.68
C LEU A 652 34.31 -11.37 -11.24
N PHE A 653 35.04 -10.54 -11.95
CA PHE A 653 35.21 -9.12 -11.64
C PHE A 653 33.94 -8.30 -11.85
N GLU A 654 33.17 -8.54 -12.91
CA GLU A 654 31.85 -7.92 -13.11
C GLU A 654 30.87 -8.28 -12.00
N GLY A 655 30.92 -9.51 -11.47
CA GLY A 655 30.13 -9.92 -10.32
C GLY A 655 30.55 -9.31 -8.98
N GLU A 656 31.84 -9.06 -8.82
CA GLU A 656 32.44 -8.52 -7.59
C GLU A 656 32.30 -7.00 -7.45
N TRP A 657 32.17 -6.26 -8.53
CA TRP A 657 32.10 -4.80 -8.55
C TRP A 657 30.70 -4.22 -8.74
N ARG A 658 29.69 -5.05 -8.72
CA ARG A 658 28.31 -4.57 -8.58
C ARG A 658 28.14 -4.03 -7.16
N GLY A 659 28.61 -2.82 -6.96
CA GLY A 659 28.33 -2.06 -5.79
C GLY A 659 26.88 -1.60 -5.84
N ASP A 660 26.11 -2.02 -4.90
CA ASP A 660 24.75 -1.56 -4.68
C ASP A 660 24.71 -0.62 -3.49
#